data_62ffff26cc5be862bbc5c7b3b46b235e
#
_entry.id   62ffff26cc5be862bbc5c7b3b46b235e
#
_cell.length_a   1.000
_cell.length_b   1.000
_cell.length_c   1.000
_cell.angle_alpha   90.00
_cell.angle_beta   90.00
_cell.angle_gamma   90.00
#
_symmetry.space_group_name_H-M   'P 1'
#
loop_
_entity.id
_entity.type
_entity.pdbx_description
1 polymer ?
#
loop_
_entity_poly.entity_id
_entity_poly.type
_entity_poly.pdbx_seq_one_letter_code
_entity_poly.pdbx_strand_id
1 'polypeptide(L)'
;MQADREAWLQLTNDAEVCKTTDQLSALYKAGDTKRYDALKRSLPMVCFMCTFDPNEGGDPKKPRPTDTWRLQKAARLNGLIMHDYDHLSQVGLDPKVLWQSLPSHWFDENSCATPILLGHNTPSGDGLRLVTIANPDLNIEQNQQALLAQIKAINPELFAGLEADGQCINADRGSFVVGKQNILYISETLFTYDNPKYDEKFGPLYRSGHVSGSTKRRTNRTAAQQKADKVDVQKLQSSVRNSTGSGVTLGKQPEVDAGVGHISKTYPDKYHDVEYAKILDAWFEQNGGEPEPGDRHKMMLRLVADLRYICSNDPDFIRSVIMQRDFIQRWVKDDGAGRELDDIINSSCEKELWWGTPKRLKAALDAVGVSLEARRKPDSISEDEEREAFLSVGCRLKPLLVGPYADACSIVSDENILAAIFASGTMYCTLMTRCWYEHYDGRPTRLNPTTFIIGHPGSGKSFADRLNTFIMPVLKNADAPGRKAEREYKRQKNERATSSKAQKGEALKLPEEMIRYLPSKTSNNIFFRRAENAKEIIDGEVMHLHLYMFDSELDSAVGAQKSDWAGKHDLELKAFHNEYSGVDYANNDSVNDLIQVFWNQVITGTPVSLQKKFNLRNINDGFCTRVAITKMWPKKYKMMARGSSSINHETGVRLKEWGYRFDSMKGELQIGKLVDYCYDLCAEYAEQAGENEDDVLDLLRKRAVYYAIWFTIPRIYGRQWESYRETGKVDIDDDDLRFASIIYEAVIYWQDYYFGRMLADSWRNAENEVQPRKRNSKAAQDYGCLPQEFDVQKVQDVLGLDLITARQRITRWQVAGYIKNLTPNKRPAVYTKVVTQIMV
;
A
#
# COMPACT_ATOMS: atom_id res chain seq x y z
N MET A 1 -11.53 23.38 32.82
CA MET A 1 -11.20 24.77 33.09
C MET A 1 -11.03 25.45 31.75
N GLN A 2 -11.73 26.52 31.48
CA GLN A 2 -11.49 27.31 30.28
C GLN A 2 -10.10 28.00 30.50
N ALA A 3 -9.19 27.84 29.57
CA ALA A 3 -7.87 28.43 29.68
C ALA A 3 -7.97 29.90 29.25
N ASP A 4 -7.94 30.79 30.18
CA ASP A 4 -7.73 32.22 29.95
C ASP A 4 -6.19 32.56 29.94
N ARG A 5 -5.87 33.82 29.67
CA ARG A 5 -4.49 34.29 29.60
C ARG A 5 -3.75 34.13 30.94
N GLU A 6 -4.46 34.35 32.05
CA GLU A 6 -3.85 34.28 33.38
C GLU A 6 -3.47 32.84 33.73
N ALA A 7 -4.38 31.88 33.51
CA ALA A 7 -4.12 30.46 33.69
C ALA A 7 -3.00 29.96 32.78
N TRP A 8 -2.94 30.43 31.54
CA TRP A 8 -1.84 30.12 30.63
C TRP A 8 -0.51 30.63 31.11
N LEU A 9 -0.45 31.90 31.57
CA LEU A 9 0.77 32.48 32.11
C LEU A 9 1.22 31.81 33.42
N GLN A 10 0.29 31.42 34.27
CA GLN A 10 0.62 30.65 35.47
C GLN A 10 1.26 29.33 35.13
N LEU A 11 0.68 28.56 34.21
CA LEU A 11 1.21 27.26 33.76
C LEU A 11 2.56 27.36 33.07
N THR A 12 2.74 28.32 32.18
CA THR A 12 4.02 28.49 31.43
C THR A 12 5.14 29.06 32.26
N ASN A 13 4.83 29.81 33.35
CA ASN A 13 5.81 30.33 34.32
C ASN A 13 6.06 29.34 35.48
N ASP A 14 5.32 28.25 35.59
CA ASP A 14 5.50 27.26 36.63
C ASP A 14 6.91 26.65 36.55
N ALA A 15 7.61 26.61 37.69
CA ALA A 15 8.99 26.18 37.76
C ALA A 15 9.16 24.70 37.38
N GLU A 16 8.16 23.88 37.68
CA GLU A 16 8.21 22.46 37.37
C GLU A 16 7.91 22.19 35.88
N VAL A 17 6.99 22.95 35.26
CA VAL A 17 6.75 22.92 33.83
C VAL A 17 8.00 23.38 33.05
N CYS A 18 8.65 24.47 33.48
CA CYS A 18 9.89 24.95 32.87
C CYS A 18 11.00 23.88 32.94
N LYS A 19 11.25 23.33 34.13
CA LYS A 19 12.23 22.28 34.36
C LYS A 19 11.93 20.99 33.56
N THR A 20 10.67 20.56 33.55
CA THR A 20 10.23 19.39 32.81
C THR A 20 10.45 19.57 31.31
N THR A 21 10.16 20.75 30.77
CA THR A 21 10.40 21.07 29.36
C THR A 21 11.88 20.98 28.98
N ASP A 22 12.77 21.51 29.82
CA ASP A 22 14.23 21.42 29.61
C ASP A 22 14.73 19.97 29.67
N GLN A 23 14.22 19.19 30.63
CA GLN A 23 14.54 17.77 30.74
C GLN A 23 14.06 16.98 29.52
N LEU A 24 12.87 17.27 28.99
CA LEU A 24 12.34 16.63 27.79
C LEU A 24 13.20 16.89 26.57
N SER A 25 13.62 18.14 26.36
CA SER A 25 14.55 18.48 25.27
C SER A 25 15.89 17.75 25.41
N ALA A 26 16.43 17.62 26.63
CA ALA A 26 17.64 16.85 26.87
C ALA A 26 17.48 15.35 26.63
N LEU A 27 16.35 14.74 27.07
CA LEU A 27 16.05 13.34 26.86
C LEU A 27 15.84 13.02 25.38
N TYR A 28 15.19 13.91 24.64
CA TYR A 28 14.99 13.76 23.20
C TYR A 28 16.33 13.76 22.45
N LYS A 29 17.21 14.72 22.74
CA LYS A 29 18.56 14.79 22.16
C LYS A 29 19.42 13.58 22.52
N ALA A 30 19.21 12.99 23.70
CA ALA A 30 19.90 11.78 24.15
C ALA A 30 19.29 10.47 23.55
N GLY A 31 18.15 10.55 22.83
CA GLY A 31 17.47 9.39 22.27
C GLY A 31 16.76 8.50 23.30
N ASP A 32 16.54 8.96 24.53
CA ASP A 32 15.83 8.20 25.58
C ASP A 32 14.32 8.38 25.45
N THR A 33 13.74 7.71 24.44
CA THR A 33 12.32 7.79 24.09
C THR A 33 11.40 7.33 25.22
N LYS A 34 11.81 6.33 26.02
CA LYS A 34 10.96 5.80 27.11
C LYS A 34 10.79 6.80 28.25
N ARG A 35 11.87 7.42 28.69
CA ARG A 35 11.81 8.46 29.73
C ARG A 35 11.16 9.72 29.20
N TYR A 36 11.44 10.07 27.95
CA TYR A 36 10.78 11.19 27.27
C TYR A 36 9.27 11.03 27.27
N ASP A 37 8.73 9.91 26.82
CA ASP A 37 7.28 9.67 26.75
C ASP A 37 6.62 9.63 28.12
N ALA A 38 7.28 9.06 29.14
CA ALA A 38 6.78 9.03 30.50
C ALA A 38 6.71 10.46 31.09
N LEU A 39 7.78 11.23 30.93
CA LEU A 39 7.88 12.60 31.46
C LEU A 39 6.95 13.56 30.72
N LYS A 40 6.82 13.43 29.39
CA LYS A 40 5.92 14.26 28.55
C LYS A 40 4.47 14.21 29.02
N ARG A 41 4.02 13.06 29.54
CA ARG A 41 2.65 12.87 30.05
C ARG A 41 2.38 13.60 31.37
N SER A 42 3.38 14.08 32.07
CA SER A 42 3.20 14.90 33.27
C SER A 42 2.91 16.37 32.97
N LEU A 43 3.17 16.83 31.72
CA LEU A 43 2.88 18.19 31.33
C LEU A 43 1.37 18.45 31.23
N PRO A 44 0.88 19.61 31.65
CA PRO A 44 -0.49 20.04 31.38
C PRO A 44 -0.76 20.11 29.89
N MET A 45 -2.03 20.03 29.50
CA MET A 45 -2.46 20.10 28.11
C MET A 45 -3.55 21.16 27.93
N VAL A 46 -3.50 21.86 26.80
CA VAL A 46 -4.49 22.85 26.35
C VAL A 46 -5.02 22.44 24.98
N CYS A 47 -6.33 22.58 24.75
CA CYS A 47 -6.96 22.47 23.45
C CYS A 47 -7.19 23.89 22.91
N PHE A 48 -6.48 24.27 21.85
CA PHE A 48 -6.62 25.61 21.24
C PHE A 48 -7.81 25.72 20.27
N MET A 49 -8.16 24.65 19.57
CA MET A 49 -9.10 24.67 18.45
C MET A 49 -10.58 24.56 18.88
N CYS A 50 -10.85 24.20 20.12
CA CYS A 50 -12.20 24.00 20.59
C CYS A 50 -12.39 24.24 22.09
N THR A 51 -13.62 24.53 22.49
CA THR A 51 -14.16 24.36 23.84
C THR A 51 -14.99 23.08 23.88
N PHE A 52 -15.43 22.67 25.08
CA PHE A 52 -16.24 21.46 25.25
C PHE A 52 -17.59 21.81 25.88
N ASP A 53 -18.68 21.35 25.24
CA ASP A 53 -20.01 21.51 25.73
C ASP A 53 -20.23 20.69 27.01
N PRO A 54 -20.61 21.32 28.13
CA PRO A 54 -20.81 20.62 29.38
C PRO A 54 -21.97 19.63 29.37
N ASN A 55 -22.96 19.83 28.48
CA ASN A 55 -24.17 19.00 28.39
C ASN A 55 -23.97 17.77 27.53
N GLU A 56 -22.86 17.67 26.82
CA GLU A 56 -22.58 16.53 25.96
C GLU A 56 -21.37 15.68 26.42
N GLY A 57 -21.56 14.41 26.48
CA GLY A 57 -20.53 13.45 26.81
C GLY A 57 -20.54 13.04 28.28
N GLY A 58 -19.69 12.12 28.59
CA GLY A 58 -19.60 11.53 29.91
C GLY A 58 -20.17 10.11 29.94
N ASP A 59 -19.64 9.30 30.85
CA ASP A 59 -20.16 7.98 31.19
C ASP A 59 -21.16 8.18 32.34
N PRO A 60 -22.46 7.87 32.16
CA PRO A 60 -23.46 7.98 33.25
C PRO A 60 -23.08 7.16 34.49
N LYS A 61 -22.23 6.13 34.33
CA LYS A 61 -21.74 5.28 35.43
C LYS A 61 -20.56 5.88 36.18
N LYS A 62 -19.95 6.93 35.67
CA LYS A 62 -18.78 7.60 36.25
C LYS A 62 -18.93 9.13 36.18
N PRO A 63 -19.91 9.71 36.87
CA PRO A 63 -20.10 11.15 36.88
C PRO A 63 -18.86 11.84 37.46
N ARG A 64 -18.35 12.86 36.77
CA ARG A 64 -17.30 13.74 37.29
C ARG A 64 -17.94 14.97 37.95
N PRO A 65 -17.26 15.52 38.96
CA PRO A 65 -17.74 16.74 39.61
C PRO A 65 -17.68 17.99 38.74
N THR A 66 -16.97 17.97 37.61
CA THR A 66 -16.83 19.08 36.66
C THR A 66 -17.51 18.73 35.35
N ASP A 67 -18.28 19.64 34.83
CA ASP A 67 -19.28 19.44 33.79
C ASP A 67 -18.74 19.32 32.36
N THR A 68 -17.42 19.40 32.14
CA THR A 68 -16.84 19.35 30.79
C THR A 68 -15.97 18.12 30.59
N TRP A 69 -16.20 17.42 29.50
CA TRP A 69 -15.42 16.26 29.08
C TRP A 69 -14.67 16.56 27.78
N ARG A 70 -13.38 16.27 27.77
CA ARG A 70 -12.60 16.28 26.53
C ARG A 70 -13.00 15.09 25.67
N LEU A 71 -14.05 15.28 24.89
CA LEU A 71 -14.58 14.29 23.94
C LEU A 71 -14.84 14.99 22.61
N GLN A 72 -14.50 14.33 21.52
CA GLN A 72 -14.70 14.86 20.18
C GLN A 72 -16.15 15.26 19.89
N LYS A 73 -17.12 14.50 20.38
CA LYS A 73 -18.56 14.82 20.22
C LYS A 73 -19.00 16.07 20.97
N ALA A 74 -18.29 16.43 22.04
CA ALA A 74 -18.55 17.64 22.86
C ALA A 74 -17.77 18.87 22.37
N ALA A 75 -16.89 18.71 21.39
CA ALA A 75 -16.06 19.79 20.89
C ALA A 75 -16.89 20.85 20.16
N ARG A 76 -16.70 22.11 20.53
CA ARG A 76 -17.23 23.30 19.87
C ARG A 76 -16.05 24.10 19.33
N LEU A 77 -15.97 24.21 18.00
CA LEU A 77 -14.85 24.88 17.35
C LEU A 77 -14.92 26.39 17.61
N ASN A 78 -13.78 26.98 17.89
CA ASN A 78 -13.65 28.42 18.14
C ASN A 78 -13.04 29.20 16.96
N GLY A 79 -12.72 28.52 15.86
CA GLY A 79 -12.12 29.13 14.68
C GLY A 79 -10.62 29.39 14.81
N LEU A 80 -9.93 28.74 15.76
CA LEU A 80 -8.49 28.67 15.82
C LEU A 80 -7.98 27.37 15.20
N ILE A 81 -6.82 27.39 14.57
CA ILE A 81 -6.17 26.22 13.96
C ILE A 81 -4.79 26.04 14.56
N MET A 82 -4.54 24.85 15.07
CA MET A 82 -3.21 24.46 15.55
C MET A 82 -2.43 23.74 14.43
N HIS A 83 -1.21 24.18 14.18
CA HIS A 83 -0.26 23.61 13.23
C HIS A 83 0.91 23.03 14.03
N ASP A 84 1.32 21.80 13.71
CA ASP A 84 2.42 21.10 14.39
C ASP A 84 3.43 20.60 13.36
N TYR A 85 4.65 21.06 13.47
CA TYR A 85 5.78 20.69 12.64
C TYR A 85 6.82 20.02 13.53
N ASP A 86 6.72 18.72 13.72
CA ASP A 86 7.60 17.92 14.58
C ASP A 86 8.75 17.28 13.78
N HIS A 87 9.83 16.89 14.49
CA HIS A 87 10.97 16.16 13.92
C HIS A 87 11.73 16.92 12.82
N LEU A 88 11.87 18.23 12.96
CA LEU A 88 12.49 19.10 11.95
C LEU A 88 13.95 18.72 11.66
N SER A 89 14.69 18.23 12.65
CA SER A 89 16.07 17.74 12.46
C SER A 89 16.18 16.56 11.47
N GLN A 90 15.13 15.74 11.33
CA GLN A 90 15.11 14.62 10.39
C GLN A 90 15.07 15.07 8.93
N VAL A 91 14.56 16.26 8.68
CA VAL A 91 14.53 16.88 7.34
C VAL A 91 15.58 17.99 7.19
N GLY A 92 16.56 18.03 8.11
CA GLY A 92 17.67 18.99 8.07
C GLY A 92 17.29 20.43 8.45
N LEU A 93 16.16 20.62 9.13
CA LEU A 93 15.66 21.94 9.55
C LEU A 93 15.87 22.16 11.06
N ASP A 94 16.14 23.41 11.42
CA ASP A 94 16.13 23.88 12.82
C ASP A 94 14.83 24.68 13.07
N PRO A 95 14.11 24.45 14.18
CA PRO A 95 12.92 25.20 14.53
C PRO A 95 13.12 26.73 14.52
N LYS A 96 14.32 27.20 14.86
CA LYS A 96 14.67 28.64 14.80
C LYS A 96 14.72 29.15 13.37
N VAL A 97 15.29 28.39 12.46
CA VAL A 97 15.36 28.76 11.03
C VAL A 97 13.95 28.87 10.47
N LEU A 98 13.09 27.87 10.74
CA LEU A 98 11.69 27.92 10.32
C LEU A 98 10.98 29.15 10.91
N TRP A 99 11.11 29.39 12.22
CA TRP A 99 10.50 30.53 12.89
C TRP A 99 10.96 31.90 12.32
N GLN A 100 12.26 32.08 12.12
CA GLN A 100 12.83 33.29 11.59
C GLN A 100 12.52 33.56 10.12
N SER A 101 12.14 32.53 9.38
CA SER A 101 11.74 32.63 7.97
C SER A 101 10.30 33.08 7.79
N LEU A 102 9.46 33.06 8.86
CA LEU A 102 8.07 33.48 8.77
C LEU A 102 7.96 34.98 8.54
N PRO A 103 7.16 35.46 7.57
CA PRO A 103 7.01 36.87 7.27
C PRO A 103 6.40 37.64 8.46
N SER A 104 6.93 38.82 8.77
CA SER A 104 6.47 39.62 9.89
C SER A 104 5.00 40.05 9.83
N HIS A 105 4.45 40.22 8.61
CA HIS A 105 3.06 40.57 8.44
C HIS A 105 2.08 39.41 8.79
N TRP A 106 2.57 38.17 8.94
CA TRP A 106 1.73 37.07 9.41
C TRP A 106 1.36 37.15 10.88
N PHE A 107 2.02 38.03 11.63
CA PHE A 107 1.74 38.30 13.05
C PHE A 107 0.87 39.54 13.26
N ASP A 108 0.55 40.23 12.19
CA ASP A 108 -0.29 41.45 12.26
C ASP A 108 -1.76 41.10 11.90
N GLU A 109 -2.61 41.18 12.91
CA GLU A 109 -4.03 40.87 12.81
C GLU A 109 -4.81 41.83 11.90
N ASN A 110 -4.26 43.00 11.57
CA ASN A 110 -4.87 43.97 10.68
C ASN A 110 -4.50 43.76 9.22
N SER A 111 -3.36 43.15 8.94
CA SER A 111 -2.84 42.94 7.60
C SER A 111 -2.92 41.50 7.10
N CYS A 112 -3.11 40.53 7.99
CA CYS A 112 -3.21 39.10 7.67
C CYS A 112 -4.60 38.57 7.98
N ALA A 113 -5.21 37.90 7.00
CA ALA A 113 -6.52 37.28 7.17
C ALA A 113 -6.51 36.04 8.10
N THR A 114 -5.36 35.39 8.23
CA THR A 114 -5.13 34.20 9.08
C THR A 114 -3.88 34.37 9.95
N PRO A 115 -3.87 35.39 10.85
CA PRO A 115 -2.66 35.73 11.58
C PRO A 115 -2.23 34.64 12.56
N ILE A 116 -0.91 34.57 12.81
CA ILE A 116 -0.35 33.69 13.84
C ILE A 116 -0.56 34.37 15.21
N LEU A 117 -1.24 33.69 16.10
CA LEU A 117 -1.53 34.18 17.46
C LEU A 117 -0.61 33.54 18.51
N LEU A 118 -0.02 32.38 18.24
CA LEU A 118 0.92 31.72 19.12
C LEU A 118 1.99 31.00 18.29
N GLY A 119 3.23 31.10 18.74
CA GLY A 119 4.34 30.29 18.27
C GLY A 119 5.17 29.80 19.45
N HIS A 120 5.45 28.47 19.51
CA HIS A 120 6.33 27.92 20.53
C HIS A 120 7.05 26.66 20.02
N ASN A 121 8.21 26.37 20.57
CA ASN A 121 8.91 25.11 20.34
C ASN A 121 8.14 23.95 21.00
N THR A 122 8.11 22.77 20.37
CA THR A 122 7.52 21.59 20.98
C THR A 122 8.35 21.09 22.17
N PRO A 123 7.82 20.25 23.09
CA PRO A 123 8.57 19.78 24.26
C PRO A 123 9.87 19.03 23.93
N SER A 124 10.01 18.49 22.73
CA SER A 124 11.27 17.89 22.24
C SER A 124 12.37 18.91 21.96
N GLY A 125 11.98 20.17 21.73
CA GLY A 125 12.87 21.22 21.22
C GLY A 125 13.25 21.02 19.73
N ASP A 126 12.66 20.02 19.04
CA ASP A 126 12.93 19.66 17.65
C ASP A 126 11.69 19.88 16.76
N GLY A 127 10.78 20.72 17.18
CA GLY A 127 9.57 21.06 16.43
C GLY A 127 9.07 22.44 16.76
N LEU A 128 8.25 22.98 15.87
CA LEU A 128 7.58 24.27 15.99
C LEU A 128 6.06 24.08 15.96
N ARG A 129 5.36 24.70 16.89
CA ARG A 129 3.91 24.73 16.93
C ARG A 129 3.41 26.14 16.76
N LEU A 130 2.42 26.31 15.85
CA LEU A 130 1.77 27.58 15.58
C LEU A 130 0.27 27.47 15.83
N VAL A 131 -0.36 28.56 16.26
CA VAL A 131 -1.82 28.68 16.29
C VAL A 131 -2.20 29.91 15.48
N THR A 132 -3.13 29.73 14.54
CA THR A 132 -3.60 30.81 13.65
C THR A 132 -5.12 31.00 13.78
N ILE A 133 -5.62 32.14 13.33
CA ILE A 133 -7.04 32.28 13.02
C ILE A 133 -7.33 31.46 11.75
N ALA A 134 -8.46 30.76 11.75
CA ALA A 134 -8.89 29.96 10.61
C ALA A 134 -9.34 30.83 9.43
N ASN A 135 -9.02 30.40 8.21
CA ASN A 135 -9.81 30.84 7.07
C ASN A 135 -11.21 30.23 7.20
N PRO A 136 -12.29 31.04 7.25
CA PRO A 136 -13.65 30.57 7.53
C PRO A 136 -14.25 29.68 6.41
N ASP A 137 -13.58 29.63 5.27
CA ASP A 137 -14.00 28.79 4.15
C ASP A 137 -13.37 27.39 4.13
N LEU A 138 -12.33 27.17 4.94
CA LEU A 138 -11.55 25.95 5.00
C LEU A 138 -11.75 25.22 6.32
N ASN A 139 -11.80 23.89 6.29
CA ASN A 139 -11.80 23.06 7.49
C ASN A 139 -10.40 23.03 8.17
N ILE A 140 -10.27 22.34 9.31
CA ILE A 140 -8.99 22.29 10.06
C ILE A 140 -7.83 21.78 9.18
N GLU A 141 -8.01 20.64 8.50
CA GLU A 141 -6.97 20.05 7.66
C GLU A 141 -6.58 20.95 6.47
N GLN A 142 -7.58 21.56 5.83
CA GLN A 142 -7.35 22.48 4.71
C GLN A 142 -6.59 23.73 5.13
N ASN A 143 -6.92 24.31 6.32
CA ASN A 143 -6.18 25.41 6.89
C ASN A 143 -4.70 25.03 7.16
N GLN A 144 -4.46 23.81 7.71
CA GLN A 144 -3.10 23.33 7.96
C GLN A 144 -2.31 23.15 6.66
N GLN A 145 -2.93 22.59 5.62
CA GLN A 145 -2.30 22.44 4.31
C GLN A 145 -2.05 23.79 3.62
N ALA A 146 -2.96 24.75 3.80
CA ALA A 146 -2.79 26.10 3.25
C ALA A 146 -1.59 26.81 3.86
N LEU A 147 -1.44 26.78 5.19
CA LEU A 147 -0.27 27.39 5.84
C LEU A 147 1.03 26.67 5.46
N LEU A 148 1.02 25.33 5.43
CA LEU A 148 2.18 24.55 5.00
C LEU A 148 2.62 24.92 3.57
N ALA A 149 1.66 25.07 2.64
CA ALA A 149 1.95 25.49 1.27
C ALA A 149 2.55 26.91 1.23
N GLN A 150 2.05 27.83 2.05
CA GLN A 150 2.59 29.17 2.16
C GLN A 150 4.02 29.18 2.72
N ILE A 151 4.29 28.39 3.75
CA ILE A 151 5.66 28.24 4.30
C ILE A 151 6.61 27.66 3.25
N LYS A 152 6.19 26.63 2.53
CA LYS A 152 7.01 26.06 1.44
C LYS A 152 7.28 27.07 0.32
N ALA A 153 6.33 27.97 0.06
CA ALA A 153 6.51 29.02 -0.96
C ALA A 153 7.52 30.11 -0.56
N ILE A 154 7.83 30.28 0.74
CA ILE A 154 8.86 31.22 1.21
C ILE A 154 10.25 30.81 0.72
N ASN A 155 10.59 29.52 0.86
CA ASN A 155 11.82 28.96 0.33
C ASN A 155 11.56 27.48 -0.05
N PRO A 156 11.22 27.22 -1.32
CA PRO A 156 10.83 25.89 -1.80
C PRO A 156 11.92 24.82 -1.62
N GLU A 157 13.20 25.20 -1.72
CA GLU A 157 14.31 24.26 -1.55
C GLU A 157 14.52 23.91 -0.07
N LEU A 158 14.56 24.93 0.80
CA LEU A 158 14.79 24.74 2.22
C LEU A 158 13.65 23.97 2.90
N PHE A 159 12.39 24.26 2.54
CA PHE A 159 11.20 23.69 3.18
C PHE A 159 10.56 22.55 2.38
N ALA A 160 11.24 22.00 1.39
CA ALA A 160 10.73 20.88 0.57
C ALA A 160 10.26 19.68 1.42
N GLY A 161 11.09 19.30 2.41
CA GLY A 161 10.82 18.19 3.31
C GLY A 161 9.89 18.47 4.49
N LEU A 162 9.40 19.73 4.64
CA LEU A 162 8.54 20.10 5.77
C LEU A 162 7.16 19.45 5.63
N GLU A 163 6.71 18.78 6.69
CA GLU A 163 5.38 18.15 6.76
C GLU A 163 4.66 18.56 8.05
N ALA A 164 3.34 18.68 8.00
CA ALA A 164 2.51 18.89 9.17
C ALA A 164 2.12 17.55 9.81
N ASP A 165 2.06 17.51 11.17
CA ASP A 165 1.57 16.31 11.87
C ASP A 165 0.11 16.03 11.52
N GLY A 166 -0.13 14.97 10.75
CA GLY A 166 -1.47 14.56 10.35
C GLY A 166 -2.39 14.14 11.49
N GLN A 167 -1.94 14.11 12.74
CA GLN A 167 -2.77 13.87 13.90
C GLN A 167 -3.42 15.15 14.44
N CYS A 168 -2.94 16.33 14.06
CA CYS A 168 -3.48 17.62 14.49
C CYS A 168 -4.77 18.04 13.80
N ILE A 169 -5.33 17.19 12.92
CA ILE A 169 -6.63 17.39 12.26
C ILE A 169 -7.83 17.22 13.20
N ASN A 170 -7.64 16.63 14.38
CA ASN A 170 -8.74 16.45 15.34
C ASN A 170 -9.00 17.71 16.16
N ALA A 171 -10.26 18.12 16.24
CA ALA A 171 -10.65 19.31 16.99
C ALA A 171 -10.27 19.26 18.48
N ASP A 172 -10.32 18.09 19.10
CA ASP A 172 -10.00 17.86 20.51
C ASP A 172 -8.52 17.60 20.77
N ARG A 173 -7.66 17.84 19.78
CA ARG A 173 -6.21 17.63 19.93
C ARG A 173 -5.64 18.58 20.95
N GLY A 174 -5.06 18.03 22.03
CA GLY A 174 -4.39 18.81 23.05
C GLY A 174 -2.94 19.09 22.70
N SER A 175 -2.50 20.32 22.97
CA SER A 175 -1.10 20.73 22.97
C SER A 175 -0.54 20.63 24.39
N PHE A 176 0.63 20.01 24.55
CA PHE A 176 1.34 20.07 25.83
C PHE A 176 1.82 21.50 26.08
N VAL A 177 1.59 21.97 27.29
CA VAL A 177 2.11 23.28 27.74
C VAL A 177 3.62 23.16 27.90
N VAL A 178 4.33 24.15 27.39
CA VAL A 178 5.80 24.27 27.53
C VAL A 178 6.18 25.39 28.46
N GLY A 179 7.38 25.35 29.04
CA GLY A 179 7.89 26.44 29.85
C GLY A 179 8.09 27.71 29.02
N LYS A 180 8.02 28.87 29.69
CA LYS A 180 8.09 30.19 29.06
C LYS A 180 9.28 30.39 28.11
N GLN A 181 10.39 29.72 28.40
CA GLN A 181 11.60 29.79 27.57
C GLN A 181 11.42 29.23 26.16
N ASN A 182 10.38 28.44 25.94
CA ASN A 182 10.06 27.84 24.65
C ASN A 182 8.97 28.59 23.89
N ILE A 183 8.37 29.63 24.49
CA ILE A 183 7.36 30.47 23.84
C ILE A 183 8.09 31.53 23.02
N LEU A 184 7.80 31.62 21.76
CA LEU A 184 8.40 32.53 20.77
C LEU A 184 7.54 33.76 20.53
N TYR A 185 6.23 33.60 20.56
CA TYR A 185 5.25 34.65 20.32
C TYR A 185 3.91 34.30 20.94
N ILE A 186 3.17 35.30 21.41
CA ILE A 186 1.79 35.17 21.86
C ILE A 186 1.06 36.51 21.66
N SER A 187 -0.13 36.42 21.02
CA SER A 187 -1.07 37.51 20.88
C SER A 187 -2.10 37.49 22.00
N GLU A 188 -2.57 38.67 22.40
CA GLU A 188 -3.65 38.80 23.38
C GLU A 188 -4.98 38.24 22.84
N THR A 189 -5.21 38.29 21.54
CA THR A 189 -6.36 37.77 20.84
C THR A 189 -6.50 36.26 20.97
N LEU A 190 -5.43 35.51 21.24
CA LEU A 190 -5.45 34.07 21.36
C LEU A 190 -6.55 33.53 22.32
N PHE A 191 -6.79 34.22 23.43
CA PHE A 191 -7.71 33.77 24.49
C PHE A 191 -9.09 34.41 24.41
N THR A 192 -9.26 35.39 23.54
CA THR A 192 -10.51 36.13 23.36
C THR A 192 -11.18 35.87 22.05
N TYR A 193 -10.47 35.23 21.09
CA TYR A 193 -10.99 34.92 19.78
C TYR A 193 -12.00 33.76 19.84
N ASP A 194 -13.17 33.97 19.28
CA ASP A 194 -14.22 32.98 19.10
C ASP A 194 -15.00 33.27 17.83
N ASN A 195 -15.19 32.26 17.00
CA ASN A 195 -15.96 32.34 15.78
C ASN A 195 -17.03 31.24 15.73
N PRO A 196 -18.23 31.47 16.30
CA PRO A 196 -19.29 30.47 16.30
C PRO A 196 -19.74 29.99 14.92
N LYS A 197 -19.59 30.83 13.90
CA LYS A 197 -19.93 30.45 12.50
C LYS A 197 -18.99 29.37 11.97
N TYR A 198 -17.76 29.29 12.48
CA TYR A 198 -16.84 28.23 12.14
C TYR A 198 -17.31 26.88 12.70
N ASP A 199 -17.84 26.86 13.92
CA ASP A 199 -18.48 25.68 14.52
C ASP A 199 -19.76 25.27 13.78
N GLU A 200 -20.61 26.24 13.43
CA GLU A 200 -21.83 25.95 12.65
C GLU A 200 -21.52 25.26 11.33
N LYS A 201 -20.47 25.73 10.64
CA LYS A 201 -20.06 25.21 9.33
C LYS A 201 -19.34 23.85 9.41
N PHE A 202 -18.38 23.72 10.31
CA PHE A 202 -17.49 22.56 10.36
C PHE A 202 -17.62 21.69 11.61
N GLY A 203 -18.22 22.18 12.69
CA GLY A 203 -18.39 21.44 13.93
C GLY A 203 -19.08 20.09 13.78
N PRO A 204 -20.19 19.98 13.00
CA PRO A 204 -20.83 18.68 12.76
C PRO A 204 -19.89 17.63 12.15
N LEU A 205 -18.95 18.03 11.30
CA LEU A 205 -17.94 17.16 10.72
C LEU A 205 -17.08 16.49 11.79
N TYR A 206 -16.63 17.26 12.78
CA TYR A 206 -15.72 16.78 13.82
C TYR A 206 -16.46 16.05 14.94
N ARG A 207 -17.69 16.48 15.31
CA ARG A 207 -18.53 15.83 16.33
C ARG A 207 -19.04 14.44 15.91
N SER A 208 -19.24 14.22 14.62
CA SER A 208 -19.72 12.93 14.09
C SER A 208 -18.74 11.77 14.26
N GLY A 209 -17.53 12.00 14.76
CA GLY A 209 -16.50 10.99 14.96
C GLY A 209 -15.83 10.51 13.68
N HIS A 210 -16.09 11.13 12.54
CA HIS A 210 -15.51 10.81 11.24
C HIS A 210 -14.08 11.33 11.07
N VAL A 211 -13.61 12.22 11.95
CA VAL A 211 -12.26 12.76 11.94
C VAL A 211 -11.57 12.31 13.23
N SER A 212 -10.82 11.23 13.17
CA SER A 212 -10.03 10.72 14.29
C SER A 212 -8.57 10.59 13.88
N GLY A 213 -7.70 11.41 14.48
CA GLY A 213 -6.24 11.33 14.31
C GLY A 213 -5.56 10.13 14.97
N SER A 214 -6.32 9.17 15.52
CA SER A 214 -5.74 7.91 15.94
C SER A 214 -5.57 7.02 14.70
N THR A 215 -4.38 6.49 14.47
CA THR A 215 -4.02 5.58 13.38
C THR A 215 -4.96 4.38 13.20
N LYS A 216 -5.89 4.15 14.12
CA LYS A 216 -6.90 3.08 14.07
C LYS A 216 -8.27 3.50 13.53
N ARG A 217 -8.53 4.81 13.26
CA ARG A 217 -9.87 5.31 12.86
C ARG A 217 -9.87 6.28 11.67
N ARG A 218 -8.83 6.30 10.86
CA ARG A 218 -8.72 7.16 9.67
C ARG A 218 -9.67 6.78 8.52
N THR A 219 -10.55 5.79 8.70
CA THR A 219 -11.23 5.08 7.61
C THR A 219 -12.64 5.56 7.28
N ASN A 220 -13.18 6.60 7.95
CA ASN A 220 -14.61 6.92 7.79
C ASN A 220 -14.93 8.36 7.35
N ARG A 221 -14.11 8.97 6.49
CA ARG A 221 -14.57 10.18 5.77
C ARG A 221 -15.56 9.80 4.67
N THR A 222 -16.70 10.47 4.61
CA THR A 222 -17.67 10.27 3.52
C THR A 222 -17.09 10.81 2.19
N ALA A 223 -17.43 10.18 1.07
CA ALA A 223 -17.01 10.62 -0.26
C ALA A 223 -17.37 12.09 -0.57
N ALA A 224 -18.43 12.63 0.06
CA ALA A 224 -18.84 14.03 -0.07
C ALA A 224 -17.86 14.99 0.63
N GLN A 225 -17.31 14.60 1.77
CA GLN A 225 -16.35 15.38 2.54
C GLN A 225 -14.96 15.44 1.87
N GLN A 226 -14.49 14.31 1.32
CA GLN A 226 -13.26 14.27 0.52
C GLN A 226 -13.36 15.11 -0.77
N LYS A 227 -14.57 15.25 -1.33
CA LYS A 227 -14.81 16.03 -2.53
C LYS A 227 -14.83 17.54 -2.23
N ALA A 228 -15.42 17.96 -1.09
CA ALA A 228 -15.36 19.34 -0.63
C ALA A 228 -13.91 19.78 -0.39
N ASP A 229 -13.12 18.94 0.30
CA ASP A 229 -11.72 19.19 0.61
C ASP A 229 -10.83 19.43 -0.65
N LYS A 230 -11.06 18.68 -1.74
CA LYS A 230 -10.29 18.83 -2.99
C LYS A 230 -10.66 20.08 -3.81
N VAL A 231 -11.94 20.46 -3.82
CA VAL A 231 -12.42 21.63 -4.58
C VAL A 231 -11.87 22.93 -4.01
N ASP A 232 -11.76 23.01 -2.68
CA ASP A 232 -11.30 24.22 -2.00
C ASP A 232 -9.78 24.43 -2.11
N VAL A 233 -8.99 23.35 -2.15
CA VAL A 233 -7.52 23.44 -2.38
C VAL A 233 -7.21 24.00 -3.78
N GLN A 234 -7.99 23.62 -4.81
CA GLN A 234 -7.81 24.16 -6.15
C GLN A 234 -8.17 25.66 -6.23
N LYS A 235 -9.19 26.11 -5.49
CA LYS A 235 -9.52 27.53 -5.40
C LYS A 235 -8.43 28.35 -4.70
N LEU A 236 -7.78 27.78 -3.69
CA LEU A 236 -6.67 28.44 -3.01
C LEU A 236 -5.46 28.61 -3.93
N GLN A 237 -5.12 27.61 -4.72
CA GLN A 237 -4.02 27.69 -5.69
C GLN A 237 -4.30 28.75 -6.77
N SER A 238 -5.57 28.95 -7.17
CA SER A 238 -5.96 29.99 -8.09
C SER A 238 -5.97 31.40 -7.47
N SER A 239 -6.31 31.52 -6.17
CA SER A 239 -6.30 32.82 -5.47
C SER A 239 -4.88 33.33 -5.20
N VAL A 240 -3.93 32.42 -4.94
CA VAL A 240 -2.50 32.78 -4.76
C VAL A 240 -1.86 33.25 -6.06
N ARG A 241 -2.29 32.70 -7.21
CA ARG A 241 -1.82 33.18 -8.54
C ARG A 241 -2.36 34.55 -8.89
N ASN A 242 -3.50 34.97 -8.38
CA ASN A 242 -4.12 36.26 -8.68
C ASN A 242 -3.61 37.41 -7.79
N SER A 243 -2.92 37.14 -6.70
CA SER A 243 -2.38 38.16 -5.80
C SER A 243 -0.96 38.67 -6.14
N THR A 244 -0.29 38.06 -7.12
CA THR A 244 1.05 38.47 -7.60
C THR A 244 1.04 39.19 -8.93
N GLY A 245 -0.12 39.65 -9.39
CA GLY A 245 -0.27 40.33 -10.69
C GLY A 245 -0.19 41.83 -10.65
N SER A 246 0.97 42.40 -10.79
CA SER A 246 1.13 43.75 -11.31
C SER A 246 2.05 43.71 -12.53
N GLY A 247 1.42 43.86 -13.66
CA GLY A 247 1.85 44.56 -14.87
C GLY A 247 3.15 44.15 -15.58
N VAL A 248 3.00 43.32 -16.65
CA VAL A 248 3.70 43.56 -17.92
C VAL A 248 2.78 43.08 -19.05
N THR A 249 2.45 43.98 -19.92
CA THR A 249 1.70 43.77 -21.17
C THR A 249 2.55 42.98 -22.16
N LEU A 250 2.08 41.79 -22.54
CA LEU A 250 2.65 41.04 -23.65
C LEU A 250 1.88 41.34 -24.95
N GLY A 251 2.61 41.80 -25.90
CA GLY A 251 2.14 42.12 -27.26
C GLY A 251 1.77 40.88 -28.07
N LYS A 252 0.92 41.14 -29.07
CA LYS A 252 0.38 40.16 -30.02
C LYS A 252 1.46 39.29 -30.67
N GLN A 253 1.18 38.00 -30.78
CA GLN A 253 1.89 37.06 -31.68
C GLN A 253 1.65 37.46 -33.17
N PRO A 254 2.64 37.32 -34.00
CA PRO A 254 2.45 37.20 -35.44
C PRO A 254 2.33 35.72 -35.84
N GLU A 255 1.38 35.44 -36.71
CA GLU A 255 1.31 34.22 -37.50
C GLU A 255 2.60 34.02 -38.29
N VAL A 256 3.16 32.80 -38.22
CA VAL A 256 4.28 32.40 -39.07
C VAL A 256 3.97 31.11 -39.80
N ASP A 257 4.15 31.23 -41.09
CA ASP A 257 4.02 30.27 -42.16
C ASP A 257 4.81 28.97 -41.96
N ALA A 258 4.28 27.91 -42.56
CA ALA A 258 4.87 26.56 -42.56
C ALA A 258 6.22 26.54 -43.33
N GLY A 259 7.30 26.42 -42.60
CA GLY A 259 8.62 26.09 -43.11
C GLY A 259 9.25 24.98 -42.28
N VAL A 260 9.54 23.83 -42.91
CA VAL A 260 10.24 22.68 -42.32
C VAL A 260 11.63 23.15 -41.86
N GLY A 261 11.76 23.37 -40.55
CA GLY A 261 13.03 23.65 -39.90
C GLY A 261 13.23 22.67 -38.77
N HIS A 262 14.29 21.85 -38.78
CA HIS A 262 14.76 21.05 -37.70
C HIS A 262 14.91 21.93 -36.44
N ILE A 263 13.95 21.82 -35.51
CA ILE A 263 14.11 22.37 -34.16
C ILE A 263 15.11 21.46 -33.46
N SER A 264 16.34 21.92 -33.25
CA SER A 264 17.33 21.27 -32.39
C SER A 264 16.78 21.23 -30.99
N LYS A 265 16.28 20.05 -30.56
CA LYS A 265 15.91 19.81 -29.17
C LYS A 265 17.16 19.99 -28.31
N THR A 266 17.14 20.91 -27.36
CA THR A 266 18.20 21.09 -26.38
C THR A 266 17.87 20.18 -25.18
N TYR A 267 18.68 19.15 -24.96
CA TYR A 267 18.53 18.25 -23.84
C TYR A 267 19.31 18.77 -22.63
N PRO A 268 18.89 18.44 -21.40
CA PRO A 268 19.62 18.82 -20.19
C PRO A 268 20.98 18.12 -20.12
N ASP A 269 22.01 18.86 -19.73
CA ASP A 269 23.38 18.32 -19.58
C ASP A 269 23.58 17.53 -18.27
N LYS A 270 22.60 17.61 -17.35
CA LYS A 270 22.69 17.05 -16.00
C LYS A 270 21.42 16.32 -15.61
N TYR A 271 21.60 15.29 -14.80
CA TYR A 271 20.55 14.58 -14.11
C TYR A 271 20.73 14.76 -12.59
N HIS A 272 19.76 15.35 -11.88
CA HIS A 272 19.88 15.70 -10.44
C HIS A 272 21.20 16.39 -10.10
N ASP A 273 21.54 17.46 -10.84
CA ASP A 273 22.77 18.25 -10.70
C ASP A 273 24.09 17.52 -11.04
N VAL A 274 24.05 16.25 -11.42
CA VAL A 274 25.20 15.46 -11.87
C VAL A 274 25.27 15.40 -13.38
N GLU A 275 26.43 15.72 -13.98
CA GLU A 275 26.65 15.64 -15.42
C GLU A 275 26.50 14.18 -15.90
N TYR A 276 25.81 13.96 -17.04
CA TYR A 276 25.65 12.62 -17.61
C TYR A 276 26.98 11.92 -17.88
N ALA A 277 28.03 12.65 -18.21
CA ALA A 277 29.36 12.09 -18.39
C ALA A 277 29.86 11.37 -17.13
N LYS A 278 29.66 11.93 -15.94
CA LYS A 278 30.04 11.31 -14.67
C LYS A 278 29.19 10.09 -14.34
N ILE A 279 27.90 10.11 -14.70
CA ILE A 279 27.01 8.94 -14.54
C ILE A 279 27.48 7.81 -15.45
N LEU A 280 27.84 8.12 -16.69
CA LEU A 280 28.42 7.14 -17.63
C LEU A 280 29.76 6.59 -17.11
N ASP A 281 30.65 7.44 -16.56
CA ASP A 281 31.92 7.01 -15.97
C ASP A 281 31.68 5.98 -14.84
N ALA A 282 30.81 6.30 -13.91
CA ALA A 282 30.45 5.41 -12.82
C ALA A 282 29.78 4.11 -13.31
N TRP A 283 28.92 4.22 -14.34
CA TRP A 283 28.25 3.06 -14.91
C TRP A 283 29.26 2.09 -15.53
N PHE A 284 30.19 2.59 -16.37
CA PHE A 284 31.24 1.75 -16.97
C PHE A 284 32.20 1.18 -15.94
N GLU A 285 32.64 1.96 -14.96
CA GLU A 285 33.52 1.49 -13.89
C GLU A 285 32.92 0.30 -13.13
N GLN A 286 31.61 0.34 -12.87
CA GLN A 286 30.94 -0.74 -12.14
C GLN A 286 30.57 -1.94 -13.01
N ASN A 287 30.55 -1.78 -14.33
CA ASN A 287 30.17 -2.84 -15.27
C ASN A 287 31.36 -3.41 -16.07
N GLY A 288 32.58 -3.27 -15.55
CA GLY A 288 33.78 -3.90 -16.14
C GLY A 288 34.58 -2.99 -17.05
N GLY A 289 34.30 -1.71 -17.11
CA GLY A 289 35.02 -0.74 -17.92
C GLY A 289 34.54 -0.68 -19.39
N GLU A 290 35.36 -0.09 -20.25
CA GLU A 290 35.09 -0.05 -21.70
C GLU A 290 35.17 -1.47 -22.31
N PRO A 291 34.17 -1.87 -23.13
CA PRO A 291 34.08 -3.23 -23.64
C PRO A 291 35.13 -3.52 -24.73
N GLU A 292 35.60 -4.74 -24.76
CA GLU A 292 36.38 -5.24 -25.90
C GLU A 292 35.52 -5.26 -27.18
N PRO A 293 36.13 -5.25 -28.37
CA PRO A 293 35.39 -5.14 -29.65
C PRO A 293 34.25 -6.14 -29.83
N GLY A 294 34.39 -7.37 -29.32
CA GLY A 294 33.36 -8.42 -29.43
C GLY A 294 32.20 -8.29 -28.46
N ASP A 295 32.34 -7.51 -27.38
CA ASP A 295 31.33 -7.38 -26.31
C ASP A 295 30.58 -6.02 -26.41
N ARG A 296 30.94 -5.17 -27.38
CA ARG A 296 30.36 -3.81 -27.51
C ARG A 296 28.86 -3.82 -27.69
N HIS A 297 28.32 -4.66 -28.55
CA HIS A 297 26.90 -4.79 -28.79
C HIS A 297 26.12 -5.10 -27.49
N LYS A 298 26.55 -6.13 -26.75
CA LYS A 298 25.93 -6.54 -25.50
C LYS A 298 26.00 -5.46 -24.42
N MET A 299 27.13 -4.75 -24.35
CA MET A 299 27.32 -3.66 -23.41
C MET A 299 26.41 -2.47 -23.76
N MET A 300 26.25 -2.12 -25.04
CA MET A 300 25.36 -1.04 -25.49
C MET A 300 23.89 -1.35 -25.24
N LEU A 301 23.46 -2.59 -25.47
CA LEU A 301 22.10 -3.02 -25.11
C LEU A 301 21.79 -2.74 -23.63
N ARG A 302 22.71 -3.09 -22.73
CA ARG A 302 22.55 -2.87 -21.28
C ARG A 302 22.57 -1.38 -20.92
N LEU A 303 23.52 -0.63 -21.49
CA LEU A 303 23.63 0.81 -21.23
C LEU A 303 22.38 1.56 -21.68
N VAL A 304 21.92 1.29 -22.91
CA VAL A 304 20.73 1.92 -23.46
C VAL A 304 19.50 1.56 -22.62
N ALA A 305 19.32 0.29 -22.26
CA ALA A 305 18.23 -0.15 -21.39
C ALA A 305 18.19 0.62 -20.05
N ASP A 306 19.36 0.88 -19.46
CA ASP A 306 19.49 1.64 -18.22
C ASP A 306 19.23 3.13 -18.40
N LEU A 307 19.79 3.75 -19.46
CA LEU A 307 19.66 5.19 -19.71
C LEU A 307 18.21 5.63 -20.03
N ARG A 308 17.37 4.73 -20.51
CA ARG A 308 15.94 5.01 -20.76
C ARG A 308 15.25 5.61 -19.52
N TYR A 309 15.64 5.20 -18.32
CA TYR A 309 15.06 5.64 -17.05
C TYR A 309 15.42 7.06 -16.63
N ILE A 310 16.54 7.58 -17.13
CA ILE A 310 17.04 8.93 -16.81
C ILE A 310 17.06 9.88 -18.00
N CYS A 311 16.82 9.36 -19.21
CA CYS A 311 16.75 10.15 -20.46
C CYS A 311 15.32 10.20 -21.02
N SER A 312 14.29 10.07 -20.17
CA SER A 312 12.86 10.19 -20.52
C SER A 312 12.40 9.23 -21.64
N ASN A 313 13.06 8.09 -21.80
CA ASN A 313 12.83 7.14 -22.89
C ASN A 313 12.88 7.78 -24.30
N ASP A 314 13.60 8.89 -24.47
CA ASP A 314 13.74 9.62 -25.75
C ASP A 314 14.99 9.13 -26.49
N PRO A 315 14.85 8.51 -27.70
CA PRO A 315 15.97 7.95 -28.44
C PRO A 315 17.06 8.97 -28.78
N ASP A 316 16.67 10.19 -29.16
CA ASP A 316 17.62 11.26 -29.53
C ASP A 316 18.38 11.75 -28.29
N PHE A 317 17.72 11.79 -27.13
CA PHE A 317 18.36 12.14 -25.87
C PHE A 317 19.37 11.08 -25.45
N ILE A 318 18.98 9.80 -25.44
CA ILE A 318 19.89 8.68 -25.13
C ILE A 318 21.10 8.73 -26.05
N ARG A 319 20.88 8.90 -27.37
CA ARG A 319 21.98 9.02 -28.34
C ARG A 319 22.93 10.18 -27.99
N SER A 320 22.39 11.36 -27.66
CA SER A 320 23.18 12.53 -27.29
C SER A 320 24.06 12.29 -26.05
N VAL A 321 23.56 11.53 -25.09
CA VAL A 321 24.27 11.17 -23.84
C VAL A 321 25.40 10.16 -24.13
N ILE A 322 25.09 9.04 -24.79
CA ILE A 322 26.11 7.99 -25.05
C ILE A 322 27.20 8.48 -25.99
N MET A 323 26.93 9.35 -26.95
CA MET A 323 27.90 9.94 -27.87
C MET A 323 28.91 10.87 -27.16
N GLN A 324 28.77 11.14 -25.85
CA GLN A 324 29.81 11.85 -25.09
C GLN A 324 31.05 10.97 -24.83
N ARG A 325 30.98 9.65 -25.10
CA ARG A 325 32.10 8.72 -24.90
C ARG A 325 32.94 8.54 -26.16
N ASP A 326 34.26 8.76 -26.03
CA ASP A 326 35.23 8.71 -27.15
C ASP A 326 35.25 7.33 -27.83
N PHE A 327 35.14 6.23 -27.09
CA PHE A 327 35.16 4.90 -27.69
C PHE A 327 33.89 4.61 -28.49
N ILE A 328 32.73 5.15 -28.07
CA ILE A 328 31.47 5.03 -28.82
C ILE A 328 31.51 5.89 -30.08
N GLN A 329 32.09 7.08 -29.99
CA GLN A 329 32.30 7.90 -31.17
C GLN A 329 33.20 7.22 -32.21
N ARG A 330 34.27 6.56 -31.74
CA ARG A 330 35.17 5.72 -32.57
C ARG A 330 34.42 4.55 -33.17
N TRP A 331 33.68 3.81 -32.38
CA TRP A 331 32.91 2.66 -32.84
C TRP A 331 31.90 3.06 -33.92
N VAL A 332 31.21 4.19 -33.75
CA VAL A 332 30.27 4.72 -34.76
C VAL A 332 31.00 5.21 -36.03
N LYS A 333 32.14 5.91 -35.91
CA LYS A 333 32.83 6.55 -37.03
C LYS A 333 33.79 5.59 -37.75
N ASP A 334 34.59 4.85 -37.02
CA ASP A 334 35.70 4.07 -37.56
C ASP A 334 35.23 2.66 -37.93
N ASP A 335 34.37 2.06 -37.13
CA ASP A 335 33.85 0.70 -37.33
C ASP A 335 32.50 0.69 -38.09
N GLY A 336 31.94 1.86 -38.38
CA GLY A 336 30.68 1.99 -39.13
C GLY A 336 29.41 1.57 -38.39
N ALA A 337 29.49 1.44 -37.07
CA ALA A 337 28.42 0.88 -36.23
C ALA A 337 27.25 1.84 -35.95
N GLY A 338 27.16 2.99 -36.64
CA GLY A 338 26.12 3.99 -36.40
C GLY A 338 24.70 3.45 -36.55
N ARG A 339 24.46 2.61 -37.55
CA ARG A 339 23.17 1.96 -37.76
C ARG A 339 22.83 0.92 -36.68
N GLU A 340 23.80 0.14 -36.26
CA GLU A 340 23.66 -0.82 -35.19
C GLU A 340 23.30 -0.15 -33.87
N LEU A 341 23.96 0.98 -33.55
CA LEU A 341 23.64 1.76 -32.35
C LEU A 341 22.20 2.33 -32.40
N ASP A 342 21.78 2.85 -33.56
CA ASP A 342 20.43 3.36 -33.75
C ASP A 342 19.37 2.26 -33.60
N ASP A 343 19.64 1.08 -34.15
CA ASP A 343 18.74 -0.08 -34.01
C ASP A 343 18.61 -0.51 -32.55
N ILE A 344 19.73 -0.52 -31.79
CA ILE A 344 19.72 -0.81 -30.33
C ILE A 344 18.88 0.23 -29.58
N ILE A 345 19.10 1.50 -29.85
CA ILE A 345 18.38 2.58 -29.16
C ILE A 345 16.88 2.51 -29.46
N ASN A 346 16.51 2.42 -30.74
CA ASN A 346 15.11 2.41 -31.14
C ASN A 346 14.37 1.18 -30.61
N SER A 347 14.93 -0.02 -30.78
CA SER A 347 14.32 -1.26 -30.28
C SER A 347 14.20 -1.28 -28.76
N SER A 348 15.13 -0.66 -28.06
CA SER A 348 15.03 -0.53 -26.60
C SER A 348 13.93 0.46 -26.19
N CYS A 349 13.83 1.59 -26.87
CA CYS A 349 12.83 2.64 -26.56
C CYS A 349 11.39 2.26 -26.92
N GLU A 350 11.18 1.32 -27.83
CA GLU A 350 9.86 0.74 -28.16
C GLU A 350 9.29 -0.10 -27.02
N LYS A 351 10.15 -0.65 -26.15
CA LYS A 351 9.71 -1.43 -24.99
C LYS A 351 9.19 -0.52 -23.88
N GLU A 352 8.14 -0.92 -23.18
CA GLU A 352 7.63 -0.17 -22.03
C GLU A 352 8.69 -0.02 -20.91
N LEU A 353 8.66 1.12 -20.21
CA LEU A 353 9.47 1.33 -19.02
C LEU A 353 8.76 0.72 -17.81
N TRP A 354 9.42 -0.18 -17.12
CA TRP A 354 8.93 -0.76 -15.89
C TRP A 354 9.14 0.16 -14.68
N TRP A 355 8.41 -0.10 -13.62
CA TRP A 355 8.47 0.66 -12.36
C TRP A 355 9.81 0.59 -11.65
N GLY A 356 10.60 -0.46 -11.93
CA GLY A 356 11.88 -0.70 -11.29
C GLY A 356 13.02 0.02 -11.98
N THR A 357 13.89 0.68 -11.22
CA THR A 357 15.16 1.19 -11.73
C THR A 357 16.16 0.02 -11.80
N PRO A 358 16.82 -0.24 -12.95
CA PRO A 358 17.81 -1.29 -13.07
C PRO A 358 18.89 -1.20 -11.99
N LYS A 359 19.30 -2.34 -11.41
CA LYS A 359 20.30 -2.37 -10.34
C LYS A 359 21.62 -1.72 -10.75
N ARG A 360 22.06 -1.95 -12.01
CA ARG A 360 23.26 -1.35 -12.57
C ARG A 360 23.19 0.18 -12.61
N LEU A 361 22.09 0.72 -13.13
CA LEU A 361 21.87 2.16 -13.16
C LEU A 361 21.82 2.74 -11.74
N LYS A 362 21.12 2.08 -10.86
CA LYS A 362 21.03 2.51 -9.46
C LYS A 362 22.41 2.55 -8.80
N ALA A 363 23.21 1.52 -8.96
CA ALA A 363 24.57 1.46 -8.41
C ALA A 363 25.45 2.60 -8.96
N ALA A 364 25.37 2.89 -10.26
CA ALA A 364 26.09 4.00 -10.88
C ALA A 364 25.64 5.36 -10.34
N LEU A 365 24.35 5.56 -10.15
CA LEU A 365 23.79 6.79 -9.58
C LEU A 365 24.13 6.98 -8.11
N ASP A 366 24.06 5.92 -7.29
CA ASP A 366 24.48 5.95 -5.89
C ASP A 366 25.98 6.29 -5.76
N ALA A 367 26.84 5.84 -6.69
CA ALA A 367 28.28 6.15 -6.72
C ALA A 367 28.57 7.64 -6.98
N VAL A 368 27.68 8.31 -7.71
CA VAL A 368 27.80 9.76 -7.99
C VAL A 368 26.94 10.62 -7.05
N GLY A 369 26.37 10.04 -5.99
CA GLY A 369 25.62 10.74 -4.96
C GLY A 369 24.15 11.00 -5.32
N VAL A 370 23.62 10.38 -6.38
CA VAL A 370 22.21 10.47 -6.76
C VAL A 370 21.47 9.24 -6.24
N SER A 371 20.66 9.40 -5.21
CA SER A 371 19.84 8.31 -4.68
C SER A 371 18.48 8.27 -5.35
N LEU A 372 18.21 7.21 -6.12
CA LEU A 372 16.90 6.94 -6.68
C LEU A 372 16.15 5.90 -5.87
N GLU A 373 14.82 6.05 -5.77
CA GLU A 373 13.97 4.97 -5.28
C GLU A 373 14.05 3.77 -6.24
N ALA A 374 14.09 2.56 -5.68
CA ALA A 374 14.19 1.34 -6.47
C ALA A 374 13.00 1.14 -7.41
N ARG A 375 11.84 1.67 -7.06
CA ARG A 375 10.62 1.67 -7.89
C ARG A 375 9.84 2.96 -7.69
N ARG A 376 9.17 3.43 -8.74
CA ARG A 376 8.29 4.62 -8.67
C ARG A 376 7.18 4.39 -7.64
N LYS A 377 6.81 5.42 -6.93
CA LYS A 377 5.59 5.40 -6.10
C LYS A 377 4.37 5.47 -7.02
N PRO A 378 3.31 4.68 -6.76
CA PRO A 378 2.05 4.84 -7.48
C PRO A 378 1.52 6.28 -7.43
N ASP A 379 1.76 6.99 -6.33
CA ASP A 379 1.35 8.38 -6.13
C ASP A 379 2.13 9.41 -6.99
N SER A 380 3.22 8.99 -7.65
CA SER A 380 4.00 9.85 -8.55
C SER A 380 3.47 9.91 -9.98
N ILE A 381 2.47 9.09 -10.30
CA ILE A 381 1.80 9.08 -11.60
C ILE A 381 0.71 10.13 -11.58
N SER A 382 0.65 10.96 -12.61
CA SER A 382 -0.43 11.91 -12.76
C SER A 382 -1.77 11.18 -12.98
N GLU A 383 -2.88 11.81 -12.58
CA GLU A 383 -4.22 11.24 -12.77
C GLU A 383 -4.55 11.02 -14.28
N ASP A 384 -3.96 11.82 -15.15
CA ASP A 384 -4.16 11.71 -16.59
C ASP A 384 -3.37 10.54 -17.18
N GLU A 385 -2.12 10.32 -16.78
CA GLU A 385 -1.32 9.13 -17.15
C GLU A 385 -1.98 7.85 -16.67
N GLU A 386 -2.46 7.82 -15.43
CA GLU A 386 -3.15 6.67 -14.88
C GLU A 386 -4.46 6.38 -15.65
N ARG A 387 -5.22 7.43 -16.00
CA ARG A 387 -6.43 7.30 -16.81
C ARG A 387 -6.14 6.75 -18.20
N GLU A 388 -5.06 7.23 -18.82
CA GLU A 388 -4.66 6.78 -20.15
C GLU A 388 -4.26 5.29 -20.15
N ALA A 389 -3.55 4.83 -19.11
CA ALA A 389 -3.25 3.43 -18.93
C ALA A 389 -4.51 2.55 -18.80
N PHE A 390 -5.52 2.99 -18.03
CA PHE A 390 -6.81 2.30 -17.94
C PHE A 390 -7.56 2.23 -19.26
N LEU A 391 -7.64 3.36 -19.96
CA LEU A 391 -8.30 3.46 -21.26
C LEU A 391 -7.57 2.63 -22.31
N SER A 392 -6.25 2.66 -22.33
CA SER A 392 -5.44 1.89 -23.27
C SER A 392 -5.72 0.39 -23.16
N VAL A 393 -5.68 -0.18 -21.95
CA VAL A 393 -6.02 -1.59 -21.75
C VAL A 393 -7.46 -1.90 -22.14
N GLY A 394 -8.42 -1.06 -21.73
CA GLY A 394 -9.82 -1.21 -22.10
C GLY A 394 -10.06 -1.13 -23.61
N CYS A 395 -9.41 -0.17 -24.30
CA CYS A 395 -9.50 -0.02 -25.75
C CYS A 395 -8.87 -1.20 -26.51
N ARG A 396 -7.77 -1.76 -26.02
CA ARG A 396 -7.12 -2.96 -26.60
C ARG A 396 -7.97 -4.21 -26.42
N LEU A 397 -8.63 -4.38 -25.27
CA LEU A 397 -9.49 -5.53 -24.97
C LEU A 397 -10.86 -5.46 -25.65
N LYS A 398 -11.45 -4.27 -25.81
CA LYS A 398 -12.82 -4.08 -26.31
C LYS A 398 -13.11 -4.76 -27.64
N PRO A 399 -12.28 -4.68 -28.69
CA PRO A 399 -12.52 -5.38 -29.96
C PRO A 399 -12.40 -6.90 -29.84
N LEU A 400 -11.76 -7.40 -28.79
CA LEU A 400 -11.55 -8.82 -28.56
C LEU A 400 -12.65 -9.46 -27.68
N LEU A 401 -13.62 -8.67 -27.20
CA LEU A 401 -14.71 -9.17 -26.35
C LEU A 401 -15.72 -9.94 -27.18
N VAL A 402 -15.83 -11.23 -26.90
CA VAL A 402 -16.78 -12.14 -27.55
C VAL A 402 -17.47 -13.02 -26.52
N GLY A 403 -18.66 -13.54 -26.85
CA GLY A 403 -19.38 -14.50 -26.01
C GLY A 403 -19.53 -14.03 -24.56
N PRO A 404 -19.06 -14.81 -23.57
CA PRO A 404 -19.27 -14.52 -22.14
C PRO A 404 -18.68 -13.17 -21.68
N TYR A 405 -17.55 -12.74 -22.26
CA TYR A 405 -16.95 -11.48 -21.92
C TYR A 405 -17.63 -10.28 -22.57
N ALA A 406 -18.18 -10.42 -23.78
CA ALA A 406 -19.00 -9.38 -24.38
C ALA A 406 -20.22 -9.06 -23.48
N ASP A 407 -20.90 -10.09 -22.97
CA ASP A 407 -22.03 -9.92 -22.05
C ASP A 407 -21.59 -9.35 -20.69
N ALA A 408 -20.52 -9.88 -20.10
CA ALA A 408 -20.05 -9.43 -18.78
C ALA A 408 -19.52 -7.98 -18.80
N CYS A 409 -18.82 -7.57 -19.85
CA CYS A 409 -18.26 -6.23 -19.98
C CYS A 409 -19.29 -5.19 -20.43
N SER A 410 -20.44 -5.58 -20.96
CA SER A 410 -21.52 -4.66 -21.41
C SER A 410 -22.07 -3.78 -20.27
N ILE A 411 -21.85 -4.16 -19.00
CA ILE A 411 -22.39 -3.46 -17.82
C ILE A 411 -21.40 -2.48 -17.18
N VAL A 412 -20.22 -2.34 -17.74
CA VAL A 412 -19.18 -1.43 -17.25
C VAL A 412 -18.75 -0.45 -18.34
N SER A 413 -18.00 0.59 -17.96
CA SER A 413 -17.35 1.49 -18.91
C SER A 413 -16.02 0.91 -19.40
N ASP A 414 -15.52 1.46 -20.51
CA ASP A 414 -14.30 0.97 -21.16
C ASP A 414 -13.10 0.93 -20.21
N GLU A 415 -12.98 1.90 -19.30
CA GLU A 415 -11.93 1.94 -18.28
C GLU A 415 -12.00 0.77 -17.28
N ASN A 416 -13.17 0.14 -17.13
CA ASN A 416 -13.39 -0.93 -16.18
C ASN A 416 -13.57 -2.31 -16.81
N ILE A 417 -13.30 -2.47 -18.12
CA ILE A 417 -13.37 -3.74 -18.85
C ILE A 417 -12.49 -4.79 -18.18
N LEU A 418 -11.25 -4.47 -17.84
CA LEU A 418 -10.33 -5.40 -17.17
C LEU A 418 -10.90 -5.94 -15.85
N ALA A 419 -11.49 -5.06 -15.03
CA ALA A 419 -12.12 -5.46 -13.77
C ALA A 419 -13.30 -6.42 -13.99
N ALA A 420 -14.09 -6.21 -15.05
CA ALA A 420 -15.18 -7.10 -15.40
C ALA A 420 -14.68 -8.46 -15.90
N ILE A 421 -13.60 -8.49 -16.68
CA ILE A 421 -12.96 -9.75 -17.13
C ILE A 421 -12.42 -10.53 -15.93
N PHE A 422 -11.70 -9.86 -15.01
CA PHE A 422 -11.15 -10.52 -13.82
C PHE A 422 -12.25 -11.11 -12.92
N ALA A 423 -13.32 -10.34 -12.68
CA ALA A 423 -14.45 -10.84 -11.89
C ALA A 423 -15.17 -12.00 -12.56
N SER A 424 -15.63 -11.82 -13.81
CA SER A 424 -16.38 -12.85 -14.53
C SER A 424 -15.51 -14.05 -14.90
N GLY A 425 -14.25 -13.83 -15.28
CA GLY A 425 -13.28 -14.88 -15.56
C GLY A 425 -13.07 -15.80 -14.36
N THR A 426 -12.93 -15.25 -13.16
CA THR A 426 -12.86 -16.05 -11.92
C THR A 426 -14.12 -16.85 -11.68
N MET A 427 -15.30 -16.27 -11.94
CA MET A 427 -16.57 -16.98 -11.82
C MET A 427 -16.67 -18.12 -12.82
N TYR A 428 -16.34 -17.88 -14.10
CA TYR A 428 -16.36 -18.90 -15.16
C TYR A 428 -15.35 -20.03 -14.88
N CYS A 429 -14.12 -19.70 -14.50
CA CYS A 429 -13.12 -20.69 -14.09
C CYS A 429 -13.60 -21.53 -12.91
N THR A 430 -14.31 -20.94 -11.94
CA THR A 430 -14.90 -21.70 -10.84
C THR A 430 -15.96 -22.70 -11.30
N LEU A 431 -16.76 -22.31 -12.29
CA LEU A 431 -17.81 -23.18 -12.85
C LEU A 431 -17.21 -24.31 -13.71
N MET A 432 -16.11 -24.05 -14.42
CA MET A 432 -15.33 -25.06 -15.14
C MET A 432 -14.56 -26.00 -14.19
N THR A 433 -15.12 -26.25 -13.03
CA THR A 433 -14.49 -26.99 -11.93
C THR A 433 -14.10 -28.41 -12.26
N ARG A 434 -14.72 -29.04 -13.29
CA ARG A 434 -14.44 -30.42 -13.74
C ARG A 434 -13.46 -30.46 -14.90
N CYS A 435 -12.85 -29.28 -15.24
CA CYS A 435 -11.89 -29.16 -16.32
C CYS A 435 -10.45 -29.01 -15.79
N TRP A 436 -9.50 -29.43 -16.61
CA TRP A 436 -8.06 -29.26 -16.38
C TRP A 436 -7.35 -29.12 -17.73
N TYR A 437 -6.12 -28.67 -17.72
CA TYR A 437 -5.26 -28.59 -18.90
C TYR A 437 -3.84 -29.01 -18.54
N GLU A 438 -3.08 -29.47 -19.53
CA GLU A 438 -1.65 -29.71 -19.35
C GLU A 438 -0.90 -28.38 -19.44
N HIS A 439 -0.22 -28.02 -18.35
CA HIS A 439 0.60 -26.82 -18.31
C HIS A 439 1.96 -27.08 -18.98
N TYR A 440 2.70 -26.02 -19.36
CA TYR A 440 3.98 -26.17 -20.07
C TYR A 440 5.04 -27.00 -19.31
N ASP A 441 4.88 -27.21 -18.03
CA ASP A 441 5.72 -28.10 -17.22
C ASP A 441 5.25 -29.57 -17.19
N GLY A 442 4.26 -29.91 -17.98
CA GLY A 442 3.69 -31.27 -18.12
C GLY A 442 2.71 -31.66 -17.00
N ARG A 443 2.36 -30.74 -16.09
CA ARG A 443 1.44 -31.05 -14.99
C ARG A 443 -0.01 -30.74 -15.36
N PRO A 444 -0.95 -31.64 -15.02
CA PRO A 444 -2.37 -31.33 -15.09
C PRO A 444 -2.70 -30.21 -14.10
N THR A 445 -3.23 -29.11 -14.61
CA THR A 445 -3.49 -27.88 -13.86
C THR A 445 -4.96 -27.51 -13.91
N ARG A 446 -5.52 -27.14 -12.78
CA ARG A 446 -6.90 -26.66 -12.64
C ARG A 446 -6.94 -25.13 -12.75
N LEU A 447 -8.14 -24.58 -12.80
CA LEU A 447 -8.39 -23.14 -13.00
C LEU A 447 -8.63 -22.48 -11.64
N ASN A 448 -7.58 -21.95 -11.00
CA ASN A 448 -7.57 -21.52 -9.60
C ASN A 448 -7.43 -19.98 -9.38
N PRO A 449 -8.16 -19.11 -10.10
CA PRO A 449 -7.98 -17.68 -9.95
C PRO A 449 -8.51 -17.15 -8.62
N THR A 450 -7.73 -16.21 -8.03
CA THR A 450 -8.15 -15.32 -6.95
C THR A 450 -8.05 -13.88 -7.45
N THR A 451 -9.16 -13.13 -7.38
CA THR A 451 -9.26 -11.77 -7.94
C THR A 451 -9.55 -10.73 -6.88
N PHE A 452 -8.78 -9.64 -6.91
CA PHE A 452 -9.00 -8.44 -6.10
C PHE A 452 -9.36 -7.24 -6.99
N ILE A 453 -10.49 -6.60 -6.72
CA ILE A 453 -10.93 -5.39 -7.43
C ILE A 453 -10.93 -4.24 -6.44
N ILE A 454 -9.98 -3.33 -6.61
CA ILE A 454 -9.72 -2.27 -5.64
C ILE A 454 -10.23 -0.95 -6.14
N GLY A 455 -11.01 -0.26 -5.32
CA GLY A 455 -11.54 1.06 -5.69
C GLY A 455 -12.04 1.83 -4.48
N HIS A 456 -12.01 3.15 -4.59
CA HIS A 456 -12.55 4.01 -3.55
C HIS A 456 -14.05 3.76 -3.31
N PRO A 457 -14.60 4.12 -2.14
CA PRO A 457 -16.05 4.11 -1.92
C PRO A 457 -16.77 4.88 -3.03
N GLY A 458 -17.84 4.30 -3.58
CA GLY A 458 -18.59 4.92 -4.68
C GLY A 458 -17.99 4.74 -6.09
N SER A 459 -16.88 3.98 -6.26
CA SER A 459 -16.27 3.72 -7.58
C SER A 459 -17.06 2.79 -8.49
N GLY A 460 -18.20 2.25 -8.03
CA GLY A 460 -19.05 1.37 -8.84
C GLY A 460 -18.71 -0.12 -8.74
N LYS A 461 -17.96 -0.57 -7.74
CA LYS A 461 -17.59 -1.98 -7.51
C LYS A 461 -18.78 -2.96 -7.46
N SER A 462 -19.98 -2.46 -7.21
CA SER A 462 -21.23 -3.25 -7.21
C SER A 462 -21.55 -3.98 -8.53
N PHE A 463 -20.83 -3.68 -9.63
CA PHE A 463 -20.96 -4.45 -10.85
C PHE A 463 -20.54 -5.92 -10.63
N ALA A 464 -19.54 -6.19 -9.79
CA ALA A 464 -19.07 -7.54 -9.49
C ALA A 464 -20.15 -8.36 -8.76
N ASP A 465 -20.92 -7.75 -7.84
CA ASP A 465 -22.06 -8.41 -7.20
C ASP A 465 -23.20 -8.69 -8.21
N ARG A 466 -23.42 -7.77 -9.16
CA ARG A 466 -24.39 -8.02 -10.25
C ARG A 466 -23.97 -9.20 -11.13
N LEU A 467 -22.69 -9.26 -11.56
CA LEU A 467 -22.16 -10.42 -12.29
C LEU A 467 -22.32 -11.71 -11.48
N ASN A 468 -21.97 -11.69 -10.20
CA ASN A 468 -22.14 -12.82 -9.29
C ASN A 468 -23.62 -13.27 -9.15
N THR A 469 -24.54 -12.32 -9.21
CA THR A 469 -25.98 -12.61 -9.14
C THR A 469 -26.48 -13.32 -10.39
N PHE A 470 -25.94 -13.01 -11.57
CA PHE A 470 -26.40 -13.60 -12.82
C PHE A 470 -25.58 -14.82 -13.28
N ILE A 471 -24.28 -14.87 -13.03
CA ILE A 471 -23.41 -15.98 -13.45
C ILE A 471 -23.48 -17.17 -12.49
N MET A 472 -23.55 -16.93 -11.16
CA MET A 472 -23.42 -17.97 -10.12
C MET A 472 -24.74 -18.62 -9.61
N PRO A 473 -25.93 -18.41 -10.18
CA PRO A 473 -27.12 -19.13 -9.74
C PRO A 473 -27.02 -20.64 -9.87
N VAL A 474 -26.28 -21.15 -10.88
CA VAL A 474 -26.06 -22.59 -11.06
C VAL A 474 -25.42 -23.21 -9.81
N LEU A 475 -24.39 -22.58 -9.26
CA LEU A 475 -23.72 -23.04 -8.03
C LEU A 475 -24.62 -22.90 -6.81
N LYS A 476 -25.34 -21.78 -6.67
CA LYS A 476 -26.28 -21.55 -5.57
C LYS A 476 -27.43 -22.56 -5.57
N ASN A 477 -27.92 -22.94 -6.76
CA ASN A 477 -28.96 -23.94 -6.91
C ASN A 477 -28.43 -25.34 -6.58
N ALA A 478 -27.20 -25.67 -6.97
CA ALA A 478 -26.56 -26.94 -6.61
C ALA A 478 -26.36 -27.07 -5.09
N ASP A 479 -26.05 -25.96 -4.40
CA ASP A 479 -25.87 -25.91 -2.93
C ASP A 479 -27.20 -25.96 -2.15
N ALA A 480 -28.35 -25.72 -2.78
CA ALA A 480 -29.62 -25.55 -2.08
C ALA A 480 -30.04 -26.78 -1.27
N PRO A 481 -29.89 -28.03 -1.75
CA PRO A 481 -30.17 -29.24 -0.95
C PRO A 481 -29.30 -29.30 0.33
N GLY A 482 -28.00 -29.10 0.19
CA GLY A 482 -27.07 -29.09 1.34
C GLY A 482 -27.39 -28.02 2.37
N ARG A 483 -27.74 -26.82 1.92
CA ARG A 483 -28.21 -25.74 2.79
C ARG A 483 -29.50 -26.09 3.51
N LYS A 484 -30.40 -26.82 2.85
CA LYS A 484 -31.64 -27.30 3.49
C LYS A 484 -31.36 -28.37 4.54
N ALA A 485 -30.52 -29.35 4.22
CA ALA A 485 -30.11 -30.40 5.14
C ALA A 485 -29.45 -29.84 6.41
N GLU A 486 -28.57 -28.85 6.29
CA GLU A 486 -27.95 -28.21 7.46
C GLU A 486 -28.93 -27.43 8.33
N ARG A 487 -29.90 -26.74 7.74
CA ARG A 487 -30.93 -26.05 8.51
C ARG A 487 -31.76 -27.04 9.31
N GLU A 488 -32.13 -28.15 8.69
CA GLU A 488 -32.89 -29.22 9.34
C GLU A 488 -32.07 -29.88 10.47
N TYR A 489 -30.80 -30.18 10.23
CA TYR A 489 -29.90 -30.68 11.28
C TYR A 489 -29.82 -29.73 12.48
N LYS A 490 -29.64 -28.44 12.24
CA LYS A 490 -29.59 -27.42 13.31
C LYS A 490 -30.92 -27.35 14.08
N ARG A 491 -32.05 -27.46 13.39
CA ARG A 491 -33.37 -27.49 14.01
C ARG A 491 -33.48 -28.70 14.95
N GLN A 492 -33.18 -29.89 14.45
CA GLN A 492 -33.24 -31.11 15.23
C GLN A 492 -32.25 -31.12 16.41
N LYS A 493 -31.04 -30.59 16.21
CA LYS A 493 -30.04 -30.46 17.28
C LYS A 493 -30.53 -29.53 18.41
N ASN A 494 -31.20 -28.43 18.09
CA ASN A 494 -31.78 -27.52 19.06
C ASN A 494 -32.98 -28.15 19.78
N GLU A 495 -33.88 -28.82 19.09
CA GLU A 495 -35.02 -29.55 19.69
C GLU A 495 -34.54 -30.64 20.66
N ARG A 496 -33.49 -31.36 20.31
CA ARG A 496 -32.86 -32.37 21.25
C ARG A 496 -32.19 -31.75 22.44
N ALA A 497 -31.61 -30.53 22.29
CA ALA A 497 -31.00 -29.86 23.42
C ALA A 497 -32.00 -29.46 24.50
N THR A 498 -33.28 -29.23 24.10
CA THR A 498 -34.39 -28.87 24.99
C THR A 498 -35.17 -30.07 25.48
N SER A 499 -34.98 -31.28 24.92
CA SER A 499 -35.68 -32.52 25.28
C SER A 499 -35.04 -33.21 26.48
N SER A 500 -35.87 -33.93 27.27
CA SER A 500 -35.40 -34.75 28.39
C SER A 500 -34.44 -35.89 27.93
N LYS A 501 -33.55 -36.35 28.80
CA LYS A 501 -32.59 -37.44 28.51
C LYS A 501 -33.27 -38.72 27.96
N ALA A 502 -34.49 -39.02 28.41
CA ALA A 502 -35.24 -40.22 27.98
C ALA A 502 -35.76 -40.15 26.54
N GLN A 503 -35.83 -38.98 25.95
CA GLN A 503 -36.29 -38.74 24.58
C GLN A 503 -35.16 -38.53 23.52
N LYS A 504 -33.89 -38.63 23.93
CA LYS A 504 -32.75 -38.50 23.04
C LYS A 504 -32.54 -39.86 22.31
N GLY A 505 -33.11 -40.02 21.16
CA GLY A 505 -32.83 -41.13 20.23
C GLY A 505 -31.36 -41.18 19.75
N GLU A 506 -31.09 -41.96 18.69
CA GLU A 506 -29.74 -42.05 18.07
C GLU A 506 -29.07 -40.68 17.82
N ALA A 507 -27.74 -40.65 17.90
CA ALA A 507 -26.97 -39.43 17.65
C ALA A 507 -27.26 -38.87 16.26
N LEU A 508 -27.52 -37.58 16.17
CA LEU A 508 -27.70 -36.92 14.87
C LEU A 508 -26.38 -36.97 14.09
N LYS A 509 -26.43 -37.53 12.89
CA LYS A 509 -25.29 -37.44 11.95
C LYS A 509 -25.25 -36.06 11.31
N LEU A 510 -24.06 -35.55 11.16
CA LEU A 510 -23.81 -34.29 10.45
C LEU A 510 -24.12 -34.51 8.96
N PRO A 511 -24.81 -33.57 8.27
CA PRO A 511 -25.01 -33.70 6.83
C PRO A 511 -23.68 -33.66 6.06
N GLU A 512 -23.47 -34.61 5.13
CA GLU A 512 -22.30 -34.69 4.25
C GLU A 512 -22.57 -34.03 2.86
N GLU A 513 -23.61 -33.24 2.76
CA GLU A 513 -24.08 -32.62 1.54
C GLU A 513 -23.10 -31.57 1.02
N MET A 514 -22.94 -31.55 -0.31
CA MET A 514 -22.07 -30.56 -0.99
C MET A 514 -22.58 -29.13 -0.81
N ILE A 515 -21.69 -28.22 -0.40
CA ILE A 515 -21.92 -26.78 -0.41
C ILE A 515 -20.61 -26.10 -0.81
N ARG A 516 -20.59 -25.48 -1.99
CA ARG A 516 -19.39 -24.92 -2.61
C ARG A 516 -19.33 -23.39 -2.50
N TYR A 517 -20.48 -22.70 -2.45
CA TYR A 517 -20.52 -21.24 -2.29
C TYR A 517 -20.38 -20.85 -0.83
N LEU A 518 -19.23 -20.27 -0.44
CA LEU A 518 -18.90 -19.94 0.95
C LEU A 518 -19.13 -18.47 1.25
N PRO A 519 -19.66 -18.12 2.43
CA PRO A 519 -19.58 -16.76 2.94
C PRO A 519 -18.15 -16.40 3.37
N SER A 520 -17.79 -15.13 3.30
CA SER A 520 -16.45 -14.62 3.67
C SER A 520 -16.04 -14.94 5.12
N LYS A 521 -17.01 -15.10 6.01
CA LYS A 521 -16.79 -15.44 7.43
C LYS A 521 -16.92 -16.93 7.74
N THR A 522 -16.47 -17.79 6.86
CA THR A 522 -16.41 -19.24 7.11
C THR A 522 -15.23 -19.57 8.02
N SER A 523 -15.44 -20.33 9.10
CA SER A 523 -14.34 -20.81 9.96
C SER A 523 -13.50 -21.90 9.27
N ASN A 524 -12.24 -22.09 9.70
CA ASN A 524 -11.35 -23.10 9.10
C ASN A 524 -11.94 -24.52 9.19
N ASN A 525 -12.51 -24.90 10.32
CA ASN A 525 -13.14 -26.22 10.49
C ASN A 525 -14.31 -26.43 9.49
N ILE A 526 -15.15 -25.42 9.31
CA ILE A 526 -16.23 -25.46 8.29
C ILE A 526 -15.64 -25.48 6.88
N PHE A 527 -14.56 -24.75 6.63
CA PHE A 527 -13.90 -24.76 5.33
C PHE A 527 -13.43 -26.15 4.94
N PHE A 528 -12.67 -26.83 5.81
CA PHE A 528 -12.18 -28.20 5.55
C PHE A 528 -13.32 -29.18 5.33
N ARG A 529 -14.40 -29.11 6.12
CA ARG A 529 -15.58 -29.92 5.89
C ARG A 529 -16.24 -29.64 4.53
N ARG A 530 -16.31 -28.38 4.09
CA ARG A 530 -16.81 -28.04 2.76
C ARG A 530 -15.92 -28.58 1.65
N ALA A 531 -14.61 -28.46 1.81
CA ALA A 531 -13.64 -28.96 0.85
C ALA A 531 -13.70 -30.48 0.71
N GLU A 532 -13.84 -31.20 1.84
CA GLU A 532 -14.02 -32.65 1.83
C GLU A 532 -15.32 -33.09 1.16
N ASN A 533 -16.43 -32.41 1.41
CA ASN A 533 -17.73 -32.74 0.81
C ASN A 533 -17.87 -32.25 -0.65
N ALA A 534 -16.98 -31.36 -1.12
CA ALA A 534 -16.99 -30.85 -2.48
C ALA A 534 -16.26 -31.80 -3.44
N LYS A 535 -16.82 -32.99 -3.66
CA LYS A 535 -16.26 -34.04 -4.53
C LYS A 535 -17.34 -34.74 -5.32
N GLU A 536 -16.98 -35.21 -6.50
CA GLU A 536 -17.80 -36.04 -7.39
C GLU A 536 -16.98 -37.24 -7.86
N ILE A 537 -17.68 -38.33 -8.26
CA ILE A 537 -17.03 -39.44 -8.91
C ILE A 537 -17.20 -39.25 -10.43
N ILE A 538 -16.10 -39.05 -11.13
CA ILE A 538 -16.07 -38.85 -12.57
C ILE A 538 -15.18 -39.94 -13.16
N ASP A 539 -15.73 -40.72 -14.08
CA ASP A 539 -15.04 -41.87 -14.74
C ASP A 539 -14.38 -42.86 -13.74
N GLY A 540 -14.98 -42.99 -12.56
CA GLY A 540 -14.55 -43.92 -11.52
C GLY A 540 -13.50 -43.32 -10.53
N GLU A 541 -13.05 -42.09 -10.75
CA GLU A 541 -12.11 -41.40 -9.88
C GLU A 541 -12.79 -40.27 -9.08
N VAL A 542 -12.28 -40.01 -7.86
CA VAL A 542 -12.77 -38.93 -7.03
C VAL A 542 -12.16 -37.62 -7.51
N MET A 543 -13.00 -36.71 -7.95
CA MET A 543 -12.59 -35.35 -8.34
C MET A 543 -13.09 -34.34 -7.31
N HIS A 544 -12.17 -33.60 -6.71
CA HIS A 544 -12.51 -32.44 -5.86
C HIS A 544 -12.94 -31.24 -6.69
N LEU A 545 -13.94 -30.50 -6.21
CA LEU A 545 -14.53 -29.35 -6.89
C LEU A 545 -14.14 -28.06 -6.17
N HIS A 546 -14.05 -26.98 -6.94
CA HIS A 546 -13.72 -25.68 -6.40
C HIS A 546 -14.79 -25.17 -5.42
N LEU A 547 -14.36 -24.76 -4.25
CA LEU A 547 -15.10 -23.85 -3.40
C LEU A 547 -15.03 -22.44 -3.99
N TYR A 548 -16.05 -21.64 -3.76
CA TYR A 548 -16.14 -20.29 -4.25
C TYR A 548 -16.51 -19.30 -3.14
N MET A 549 -15.87 -18.14 -3.15
CA MET A 549 -16.20 -17.04 -2.25
C MET A 549 -16.32 -15.73 -3.03
N PHE A 550 -17.39 -15.01 -2.77
CA PHE A 550 -17.56 -13.61 -3.19
C PHE A 550 -17.62 -12.73 -1.95
N ASP A 551 -16.73 -11.73 -1.86
CA ASP A 551 -16.75 -10.72 -0.81
C ASP A 551 -16.80 -9.32 -1.42
N SER A 552 -17.90 -8.60 -1.16
CA SER A 552 -18.10 -7.22 -1.64
C SER A 552 -17.32 -6.19 -0.84
N GLU A 553 -16.81 -6.54 0.36
CA GLU A 553 -16.11 -5.64 1.27
C GLU A 553 -14.98 -6.34 2.01
N LEU A 554 -13.76 -6.25 1.50
CA LEU A 554 -12.56 -6.79 2.14
C LEU A 554 -12.39 -6.36 3.61
N ASP A 555 -12.86 -5.16 3.98
CA ASP A 555 -12.81 -4.67 5.37
C ASP A 555 -13.64 -5.51 6.35
N SER A 556 -14.74 -6.10 5.90
CA SER A 556 -15.61 -6.93 6.75
C SER A 556 -14.91 -8.23 7.16
N ALA A 557 -14.06 -8.76 6.31
CA ALA A 557 -13.26 -9.95 6.56
C ALA A 557 -12.04 -9.66 7.44
N VAL A 558 -11.38 -8.51 7.27
CA VAL A 558 -10.18 -8.12 8.03
C VAL A 558 -10.50 -7.71 9.47
N GLY A 559 -11.70 -7.17 9.71
CA GLY A 559 -12.10 -6.67 11.05
C GLY A 559 -12.50 -7.75 12.05
N ALA A 560 -12.81 -8.96 11.60
CA ALA A 560 -13.52 -9.92 12.43
C ALA A 560 -12.63 -10.81 13.32
N GLN A 561 -11.40 -11.20 12.93
CA GLN A 561 -10.58 -12.08 13.77
C GLN A 561 -9.10 -12.16 13.33
N LYS A 562 -8.18 -11.75 14.19
CA LYS A 562 -6.74 -11.82 13.92
C LYS A 562 -6.17 -13.26 13.85
N SER A 563 -6.79 -14.24 14.50
CA SER A 563 -6.35 -15.64 14.53
C SER A 563 -6.87 -16.47 13.32
N ASP A 564 -8.11 -16.23 12.89
CA ASP A 564 -8.70 -16.97 11.76
C ASP A 564 -8.09 -16.56 10.40
N TRP A 565 -7.52 -15.36 10.31
CA TRP A 565 -6.84 -14.88 9.12
C TRP A 565 -5.50 -15.57 8.85
N ALA A 566 -4.75 -15.90 9.86
CA ALA A 566 -3.47 -16.59 9.68
C ALA A 566 -3.67 -17.96 9.04
N GLY A 567 -4.68 -18.71 9.50
CA GLY A 567 -5.00 -20.02 8.91
C GLY A 567 -5.56 -19.98 7.49
N LYS A 568 -6.34 -18.94 7.15
CA LYS A 568 -6.87 -18.77 5.78
C LYS A 568 -5.81 -18.31 4.79
N HIS A 569 -4.85 -17.54 5.23
CA HIS A 569 -3.75 -17.11 4.39
C HIS A 569 -2.92 -18.29 3.85
N ASP A 570 -2.64 -19.28 4.70
CA ASP A 570 -2.03 -20.54 4.27
C ASP A 570 -2.91 -21.27 3.23
N LEU A 571 -4.23 -21.31 3.45
CA LEU A 571 -5.17 -21.91 2.51
C LEU A 571 -5.22 -21.18 1.16
N GLU A 572 -5.15 -19.85 1.17
CA GLU A 572 -5.08 -19.02 -0.04
C GLU A 572 -3.79 -19.31 -0.84
N LEU A 573 -2.66 -19.49 -0.16
CA LEU A 573 -1.40 -19.88 -0.80
C LEU A 573 -1.49 -21.26 -1.46
N LYS A 574 -2.04 -22.21 -0.76
CA LYS A 574 -2.16 -23.62 -1.20
C LYS A 574 -3.20 -23.79 -2.32
N ALA A 575 -4.25 -22.97 -2.32
CA ALA A 575 -5.30 -23.04 -3.33
C ALA A 575 -4.79 -22.80 -4.77
N PHE A 576 -3.76 -21.98 -4.94
CA PHE A 576 -3.23 -21.64 -6.26
C PHE A 576 -2.70 -22.87 -7.02
N HIS A 577 -2.03 -23.79 -6.33
CA HIS A 577 -1.46 -25.01 -6.89
C HIS A 577 -2.19 -26.28 -6.44
N ASN A 578 -3.36 -26.16 -5.80
CA ASN A 578 -4.14 -27.26 -5.24
C ASN A 578 -3.32 -28.14 -4.28
N GLU A 579 -2.49 -27.50 -3.43
CA GLU A 579 -1.68 -28.21 -2.44
C GLU A 579 -2.54 -28.77 -1.31
N TYR A 580 -2.03 -29.80 -0.64
CA TYR A 580 -2.70 -30.40 0.50
C TYR A 580 -2.62 -29.50 1.74
N SER A 581 -3.72 -29.43 2.46
CA SER A 581 -3.81 -28.83 3.78
C SER A 581 -4.75 -29.63 4.67
N GLY A 582 -4.57 -29.54 5.97
CA GLY A 582 -5.42 -30.29 6.91
C GLY A 582 -5.33 -29.70 8.30
N VAL A 583 -6.24 -30.16 9.14
CA VAL A 583 -6.28 -29.88 10.59
C VAL A 583 -6.51 -31.20 11.33
N ASP A 584 -5.90 -31.30 12.49
CA ASP A 584 -6.09 -32.44 13.38
C ASP A 584 -6.57 -31.92 14.75
N TYR A 585 -7.88 -32.00 14.97
CA TYR A 585 -8.52 -31.56 16.21
C TYR A 585 -9.19 -32.74 16.92
N ALA A 586 -9.08 -32.79 18.23
CA ALA A 586 -9.70 -33.81 19.09
C ALA A 586 -11.21 -33.59 19.31
N ASN A 587 -11.96 -33.10 18.31
CA ASN A 587 -13.40 -32.92 18.43
C ASN A 587 -14.16 -33.71 17.34
N ASN A 588 -15.36 -34.16 17.65
CA ASN A 588 -16.17 -35.07 16.82
C ASN A 588 -16.70 -34.41 15.52
N ASP A 589 -16.59 -33.10 15.38
CA ASP A 589 -17.11 -32.32 14.24
C ASP A 589 -15.98 -31.90 13.27
N SER A 590 -14.71 -32.30 13.51
CA SER A 590 -13.56 -31.99 12.66
C SER A 590 -13.34 -33.04 11.59
N VAL A 591 -12.91 -32.58 10.43
CA VAL A 591 -12.34 -33.43 9.38
C VAL A 591 -10.84 -33.49 9.63
N ASN A 592 -10.36 -34.63 10.15
CA ASN A 592 -8.96 -34.87 10.48
C ASN A 592 -8.30 -35.60 9.32
N ASP A 593 -8.15 -34.91 8.19
CA ASP A 593 -7.53 -35.44 6.99
C ASP A 593 -6.77 -34.35 6.21
N LEU A 594 -5.91 -34.78 5.28
CA LEU A 594 -5.24 -33.95 4.31
C LEU A 594 -6.10 -33.81 3.06
N ILE A 595 -6.60 -32.61 2.80
CA ILE A 595 -7.49 -32.31 1.71
C ILE A 595 -6.78 -31.37 0.71
N GLN A 596 -6.91 -31.67 -0.58
CA GLN A 596 -6.48 -30.73 -1.61
C GLN A 596 -7.35 -29.47 -1.61
N VAL A 597 -6.72 -28.31 -1.62
CA VAL A 597 -7.44 -27.03 -1.54
C VAL A 597 -7.78 -26.53 -2.95
N PHE A 598 -9.07 -26.54 -3.28
CA PHE A 598 -9.63 -25.93 -4.49
C PHE A 598 -10.50 -24.75 -4.08
N TRP A 599 -10.01 -23.53 -4.20
CA TRP A 599 -10.73 -22.36 -3.71
C TRP A 599 -10.50 -21.13 -4.55
N ASN A 600 -11.55 -20.67 -5.23
CA ASN A 600 -11.55 -19.46 -6.05
C ASN A 600 -12.28 -18.32 -5.35
N GLN A 601 -11.80 -17.10 -5.55
CA GLN A 601 -12.31 -15.95 -4.83
C GLN A 601 -12.43 -14.73 -5.73
N VAL A 602 -13.54 -13.98 -5.57
CA VAL A 602 -13.69 -12.63 -6.09
C VAL A 602 -13.91 -11.70 -4.91
N ILE A 603 -13.00 -10.78 -4.70
CA ILE A 603 -12.99 -9.88 -3.55
C ILE A 603 -12.93 -8.44 -4.05
N THR A 604 -13.88 -7.62 -3.60
CA THR A 604 -13.80 -6.18 -3.83
C THR A 604 -13.39 -5.45 -2.56
N GLY A 605 -12.66 -4.36 -2.69
CA GLY A 605 -12.15 -3.66 -1.52
C GLY A 605 -11.75 -2.21 -1.78
N THR A 606 -11.25 -1.57 -0.73
CA THR A 606 -10.67 -0.24 -0.80
C THR A 606 -9.14 -0.33 -0.74
N PRO A 607 -8.39 0.68 -1.22
CA PRO A 607 -6.94 0.71 -1.05
C PRO A 607 -6.49 0.52 0.40
N VAL A 608 -7.26 1.05 1.35
CA VAL A 608 -6.95 0.92 2.79
C VAL A 608 -7.14 -0.52 3.29
N SER A 609 -8.20 -1.21 2.83
CA SER A 609 -8.41 -2.62 3.20
C SER A 609 -7.35 -3.53 2.58
N LEU A 610 -6.89 -3.21 1.37
CA LEU A 610 -5.79 -3.93 0.74
C LEU A 610 -4.49 -3.81 1.55
N GLN A 611 -4.12 -2.60 1.98
CA GLN A 611 -2.93 -2.38 2.82
C GLN A 611 -2.98 -3.11 4.17
N LYS A 612 -4.19 -3.34 4.72
CA LYS A 612 -4.34 -4.15 5.93
C LYS A 612 -4.11 -5.64 5.66
N LYS A 613 -4.51 -6.13 4.49
CA LYS A 613 -4.32 -7.53 4.08
C LYS A 613 -2.87 -7.80 3.70
N PHE A 614 -2.29 -6.95 2.86
CA PHE A 614 -0.90 -7.04 2.42
C PHE A 614 -0.05 -6.01 3.17
N ASN A 615 0.93 -6.48 3.89
CA ASN A 615 1.85 -5.66 4.68
C ASN A 615 3.27 -6.25 4.62
N LEU A 616 4.26 -5.50 5.09
CA LEU A 616 5.68 -5.90 5.05
C LEU A 616 6.00 -7.25 5.73
N ARG A 617 5.09 -7.81 6.55
CA ARG A 617 5.33 -9.09 7.21
C ARG A 617 4.94 -10.28 6.33
N ASN A 618 3.93 -10.10 5.48
CA ASN A 618 3.38 -11.17 4.65
C ASN A 618 3.60 -10.98 3.15
N ILE A 619 4.28 -9.90 2.73
CA ILE A 619 4.51 -9.66 1.30
C ILE A 619 5.47 -10.70 0.70
N ASN A 620 6.39 -11.25 1.51
CA ASN A 620 7.39 -12.22 1.08
C ASN A 620 6.92 -13.67 1.04
N ASP A 621 5.71 -13.98 1.51
CA ASP A 621 5.16 -15.34 1.45
C ASP A 621 4.71 -15.76 0.05
N GLY A 622 4.72 -14.81 -0.89
CA GLY A 622 4.38 -15.01 -2.30
C GLY A 622 2.89 -14.99 -2.61
N PHE A 623 2.00 -14.64 -1.67
CA PHE A 623 0.57 -14.51 -1.95
C PHE A 623 0.26 -13.37 -2.91
N CYS A 624 0.98 -12.25 -2.80
CA CYS A 624 0.82 -11.09 -3.68
C CYS A 624 0.97 -11.42 -5.18
N THR A 625 1.78 -12.43 -5.50
CA THR A 625 1.98 -12.90 -6.88
C THR A 625 0.94 -13.91 -7.35
N ARG A 626 0.14 -14.45 -6.40
CA ARG A 626 -0.90 -15.46 -6.66
C ARG A 626 -2.29 -14.85 -6.83
N VAL A 627 -2.41 -13.55 -7.05
CA VAL A 627 -3.70 -12.86 -7.17
C VAL A 627 -3.75 -12.02 -8.44
N ALA A 628 -4.86 -12.06 -9.17
CA ALA A 628 -5.16 -11.03 -10.17
C ALA A 628 -5.73 -9.82 -9.44
N ILE A 629 -5.10 -8.67 -9.57
CA ILE A 629 -5.53 -7.44 -8.92
C ILE A 629 -5.72 -6.34 -9.96
N THR A 630 -6.72 -5.51 -9.78
CA THR A 630 -6.91 -4.33 -10.62
C THR A 630 -7.57 -3.19 -9.85
N LYS A 631 -7.37 -1.99 -10.32
CA LYS A 631 -7.99 -0.78 -9.79
C LYS A 631 -9.27 -0.47 -10.55
N MET A 632 -10.28 0.07 -9.85
CA MET A 632 -11.49 0.64 -10.47
C MET A 632 -11.27 2.11 -10.76
N TRP A 633 -11.55 2.51 -12.02
CA TRP A 633 -11.57 3.92 -12.38
C TRP A 633 -12.85 4.60 -11.88
N PRO A 634 -12.78 5.63 -11.03
CA PRO A 634 -13.94 6.30 -10.48
C PRO A 634 -14.59 7.23 -11.52
N LYS A 635 -15.90 7.19 -11.67
CA LYS A 635 -16.66 8.20 -12.42
C LYS A 635 -16.79 9.47 -11.59
N LYS A 636 -15.77 10.33 -11.63
CA LYS A 636 -15.77 11.60 -10.89
C LYS A 636 -16.74 12.61 -11.52
N TYR A 637 -17.47 13.34 -10.66
CA TYR A 637 -18.32 14.48 -11.04
C TYR A 637 -19.42 14.17 -12.07
N LYS A 638 -19.73 12.90 -12.31
CA LYS A 638 -20.83 12.50 -13.20
C LYS A 638 -21.91 11.80 -12.36
N MET A 639 -23.13 12.27 -12.48
CA MET A 639 -24.29 11.56 -11.93
C MET A 639 -24.46 10.23 -12.67
N MET A 640 -24.79 9.19 -11.95
CA MET A 640 -25.24 7.94 -12.56
C MET A 640 -26.54 8.17 -13.31
N ALA A 641 -26.61 7.71 -14.55
CA ALA A 641 -27.87 7.75 -15.28
C ALA A 641 -28.92 6.88 -14.56
N ARG A 642 -30.17 7.30 -14.59
CA ARG A 642 -31.28 6.55 -14.04
C ARG A 642 -31.33 5.17 -14.72
N GLY A 643 -31.44 4.11 -13.94
CA GLY A 643 -31.47 2.73 -14.46
C GLY A 643 -30.12 2.17 -14.89
N SER A 644 -29.00 2.92 -14.85
CA SER A 644 -27.67 2.45 -15.27
C SER A 644 -27.09 1.30 -14.44
N SER A 645 -27.67 1.03 -13.28
CA SER A 645 -27.33 -0.12 -12.44
C SER A 645 -28.15 -1.38 -12.75
N SER A 646 -29.18 -1.28 -13.59
CA SER A 646 -29.94 -2.45 -14.02
C SER A 646 -29.21 -3.16 -15.19
N ILE A 647 -29.12 -4.47 -15.12
CA ILE A 647 -28.69 -5.29 -16.26
C ILE A 647 -29.93 -5.50 -17.14
N ASN A 648 -29.79 -5.28 -18.43
CA ASN A 648 -30.85 -5.62 -19.39
C ASN A 648 -31.24 -7.09 -19.19
N HIS A 649 -32.56 -7.38 -19.24
CA HIS A 649 -33.08 -8.72 -19.03
C HIS A 649 -32.42 -9.77 -19.93
N GLU A 650 -32.24 -9.47 -21.20
CA GLU A 650 -31.62 -10.35 -22.17
C GLU A 650 -30.16 -10.66 -21.82
N THR A 651 -29.37 -9.63 -21.43
CA THR A 651 -27.99 -9.80 -20.96
C THR A 651 -27.95 -10.66 -19.69
N GLY A 652 -28.89 -10.44 -18.77
CA GLY A 652 -28.99 -11.25 -17.56
C GLY A 652 -29.31 -12.73 -17.86
N VAL A 653 -30.16 -13.00 -18.84
CA VAL A 653 -30.46 -14.38 -19.31
C VAL A 653 -29.21 -15.02 -19.91
N ARG A 654 -28.48 -14.31 -20.81
CA ARG A 654 -27.24 -14.82 -21.42
C ARG A 654 -26.16 -15.09 -20.38
N LEU A 655 -25.93 -14.17 -19.42
CA LEU A 655 -24.97 -14.38 -18.34
C LEU A 655 -25.28 -15.63 -17.51
N LYS A 656 -26.55 -15.86 -17.21
CA LYS A 656 -27.01 -17.06 -16.51
C LYS A 656 -26.77 -18.31 -17.36
N GLU A 657 -27.06 -18.27 -18.66
CA GLU A 657 -26.83 -19.35 -19.60
C GLU A 657 -25.32 -19.68 -19.67
N TRP A 658 -24.42 -18.69 -19.77
CA TRP A 658 -22.99 -18.93 -19.72
C TRP A 658 -22.57 -19.64 -18.43
N GLY A 659 -23.18 -19.30 -17.29
CA GLY A 659 -22.94 -20.00 -16.03
C GLY A 659 -23.26 -21.50 -16.13
N TYR A 660 -24.43 -21.88 -16.70
CA TYR A 660 -24.80 -23.27 -16.87
C TYR A 660 -23.96 -24.00 -17.93
N ARG A 661 -23.58 -23.32 -19.02
CA ARG A 661 -22.72 -23.87 -20.07
C ARG A 661 -21.35 -24.24 -19.47
N PHE A 662 -20.68 -23.36 -18.75
CA PHE A 662 -19.38 -23.66 -18.18
C PHE A 662 -19.43 -24.69 -17.03
N ASP A 663 -20.48 -24.71 -16.21
CA ASP A 663 -20.65 -25.74 -15.19
C ASP A 663 -20.88 -27.15 -15.79
N SER A 664 -21.34 -27.23 -17.02
CA SER A 664 -21.54 -28.50 -17.72
C SER A 664 -20.26 -29.10 -18.34
N MET A 665 -19.16 -28.30 -18.43
CA MET A 665 -17.91 -28.73 -19.02
C MET A 665 -17.14 -29.68 -18.12
N LYS A 666 -16.46 -30.65 -18.71
CA LYS A 666 -15.62 -31.64 -18.02
C LYS A 666 -14.48 -32.14 -18.90
N GLY A 667 -13.43 -32.63 -18.26
CA GLY A 667 -12.30 -33.25 -18.92
C GLY A 667 -11.18 -32.28 -19.28
N GLU A 668 -10.27 -32.76 -20.09
CA GLU A 668 -9.11 -32.01 -20.54
C GLU A 668 -9.47 -30.90 -21.53
N LEU A 669 -8.97 -29.71 -21.29
CA LEU A 669 -9.09 -28.54 -22.18
C LEU A 669 -7.96 -28.56 -23.20
N GLN A 670 -8.29 -28.68 -24.47
CA GLN A 670 -7.35 -28.77 -25.60
C GLN A 670 -6.83 -27.36 -25.96
N ILE A 671 -5.90 -26.81 -25.17
CA ILE A 671 -5.40 -25.46 -25.31
C ILE A 671 -3.87 -25.37 -25.48
N GLY A 672 -3.22 -26.43 -25.98
CA GLY A 672 -1.75 -26.49 -26.12
C GLY A 672 -1.15 -25.26 -26.82
N LYS A 673 -1.73 -24.79 -27.96
CA LYS A 673 -1.28 -23.58 -28.67
C LYS A 673 -1.29 -22.33 -27.77
N LEU A 674 -2.27 -22.17 -26.87
CA LEU A 674 -2.32 -21.06 -25.91
C LEU A 674 -1.23 -21.20 -24.85
N VAL A 675 -1.03 -22.43 -24.35
CA VAL A 675 -0.01 -22.72 -23.33
C VAL A 675 1.41 -22.43 -23.87
N ASP A 676 1.69 -22.89 -25.11
CA ASP A 676 2.97 -22.63 -25.77
C ASP A 676 3.22 -21.14 -25.98
N TYR A 677 2.23 -20.43 -26.49
CA TYR A 677 2.31 -18.97 -26.66
C TYR A 677 2.58 -18.24 -25.33
N CYS A 678 1.87 -18.63 -24.28
CA CYS A 678 2.08 -18.02 -22.96
C CYS A 678 3.45 -18.39 -22.33
N TYR A 679 4.01 -19.55 -22.68
CA TYR A 679 5.38 -19.92 -22.32
C TYR A 679 6.40 -19.01 -23.01
N ASP A 680 6.27 -18.79 -24.31
CA ASP A 680 7.16 -17.91 -25.08
C ASP A 680 7.09 -16.48 -24.56
N LEU A 681 5.89 -15.97 -24.28
CA LEU A 681 5.67 -14.68 -23.67
C LEU A 681 6.34 -14.57 -22.27
N CYS A 682 6.23 -15.62 -21.46
CA CYS A 682 6.89 -15.67 -20.17
C CYS A 682 8.42 -15.72 -20.29
N ALA A 683 8.96 -16.35 -21.34
CA ALA A 683 10.40 -16.39 -21.62
C ALA A 683 10.92 -15.01 -22.07
N GLU A 684 10.18 -14.30 -22.91
CA GLU A 684 10.52 -12.91 -23.30
C GLU A 684 10.63 -11.98 -22.08
N TYR A 685 9.69 -12.08 -21.16
CA TYR A 685 9.74 -11.30 -19.90
C TYR A 685 10.85 -11.77 -18.95
N ALA A 686 11.32 -13.02 -19.06
CA ALA A 686 12.48 -13.48 -18.33
C ALA A 686 13.78 -12.83 -18.83
N GLU A 687 13.93 -12.71 -20.15
CA GLU A 687 15.05 -12.02 -20.76
C GLU A 687 15.06 -10.55 -20.36
N GLN A 688 13.92 -9.88 -20.44
CA GLN A 688 13.78 -8.49 -20.03
C GLN A 688 14.11 -8.29 -18.54
N ALA A 689 13.62 -9.16 -17.66
CA ALA A 689 13.93 -9.11 -16.23
C ALA A 689 15.44 -9.33 -15.99
N GLY A 690 16.07 -10.25 -16.72
CA GLY A 690 17.51 -10.51 -16.65
C GLY A 690 18.35 -9.35 -17.16
N GLU A 691 17.96 -8.72 -18.28
CA GLU A 691 18.62 -7.53 -18.80
C GLU A 691 18.61 -6.36 -17.81
N ASN A 692 17.49 -6.16 -17.14
CA ASN A 692 17.29 -5.08 -16.18
C ASN A 692 17.69 -5.45 -14.74
N GLU A 693 18.07 -6.70 -14.47
CA GLU A 693 18.26 -7.24 -13.12
C GLU A 693 17.08 -6.96 -12.21
N ASP A 694 15.86 -7.07 -12.76
CA ASP A 694 14.60 -6.80 -12.07
C ASP A 694 14.04 -8.09 -11.45
N ASP A 695 14.45 -8.41 -10.21
CA ASP A 695 13.99 -9.59 -9.48
C ASP A 695 12.47 -9.58 -9.23
N VAL A 696 11.86 -8.38 -9.15
CA VAL A 696 10.41 -8.27 -8.94
C VAL A 696 9.67 -8.68 -10.20
N LEU A 697 10.11 -8.19 -11.36
CA LEU A 697 9.55 -8.61 -12.65
C LEU A 697 9.73 -10.12 -12.87
N ASP A 698 10.93 -10.65 -12.57
CA ASP A 698 11.18 -12.10 -12.66
C ASP A 698 10.27 -12.92 -11.74
N LEU A 699 9.92 -12.41 -10.56
CA LEU A 699 8.96 -13.07 -9.67
C LEU A 699 7.52 -13.01 -10.21
N LEU A 700 7.07 -11.83 -10.65
CA LEU A 700 5.68 -11.60 -11.05
C LEU A 700 5.32 -12.38 -12.33
N ARG A 701 6.19 -12.36 -13.35
CA ARG A 701 5.96 -13.05 -14.62
C ARG A 701 5.63 -14.53 -14.48
N LYS A 702 6.28 -15.21 -13.53
CA LYS A 702 6.15 -16.67 -13.32
C LYS A 702 4.74 -17.11 -12.93
N ARG A 703 3.92 -16.20 -12.40
CA ARG A 703 2.54 -16.50 -11.97
C ARG A 703 1.49 -15.78 -12.78
N ALA A 704 1.81 -14.66 -13.39
CA ALA A 704 0.92 -13.96 -14.30
C ALA A 704 0.52 -14.83 -15.50
N VAL A 705 1.40 -15.77 -15.94
CA VAL A 705 1.14 -16.71 -17.03
C VAL A 705 -0.09 -17.60 -16.77
N TYR A 706 -0.33 -18.02 -15.54
CA TYR A 706 -1.52 -18.78 -15.18
C TYR A 706 -2.80 -17.99 -15.44
N TYR A 707 -2.80 -16.70 -15.08
CA TYR A 707 -3.95 -15.81 -15.27
C TYR A 707 -4.21 -15.53 -16.75
N ALA A 708 -3.15 -15.35 -17.55
CA ALA A 708 -3.28 -15.21 -19.00
C ALA A 708 -4.00 -16.42 -19.61
N ILE A 709 -3.59 -17.63 -19.23
CA ILE A 709 -4.22 -18.87 -19.67
C ILE A 709 -5.66 -18.98 -19.13
N TRP A 710 -5.85 -18.88 -17.81
CA TRP A 710 -7.15 -19.08 -17.16
C TRP A 710 -8.23 -18.12 -17.66
N PHE A 711 -7.92 -16.84 -17.83
CA PHE A 711 -8.92 -15.87 -18.29
C PHE A 711 -9.14 -15.90 -19.80
N THR A 712 -8.25 -16.51 -20.58
CA THR A 712 -8.46 -16.68 -22.02
C THR A 712 -9.35 -17.89 -22.33
N ILE A 713 -9.31 -18.94 -21.51
CA ILE A 713 -10.12 -20.15 -21.69
C ILE A 713 -11.63 -19.86 -21.86
N PRO A 714 -12.31 -19.08 -20.98
CA PRO A 714 -13.73 -18.77 -21.18
C PRO A 714 -14.02 -18.03 -22.49
N ARG A 715 -13.09 -17.23 -23.01
CA ARG A 715 -13.20 -16.56 -24.30
C ARG A 715 -13.21 -17.57 -25.45
N ILE A 716 -12.22 -18.48 -25.47
CA ILE A 716 -12.06 -19.49 -26.52
C ILE A 716 -13.31 -20.38 -26.59
N TYR A 717 -13.68 -21.00 -25.47
CA TYR A 717 -14.82 -21.93 -25.41
C TYR A 717 -16.15 -21.20 -25.59
N GLY A 718 -16.28 -19.97 -25.10
CA GLY A 718 -17.48 -19.15 -25.30
C GLY A 718 -17.69 -18.73 -26.76
N ARG A 719 -16.61 -18.35 -27.46
CA ARG A 719 -16.66 -17.99 -28.88
C ARG A 719 -17.11 -19.16 -29.74
N GLN A 720 -16.72 -20.37 -29.40
CA GLN A 720 -16.93 -21.57 -30.19
C GLN A 720 -17.91 -22.56 -29.53
N TRP A 721 -18.77 -22.10 -28.62
CA TRP A 721 -19.58 -22.95 -27.77
C TRP A 721 -20.38 -24.02 -28.55
N GLU A 722 -21.05 -23.62 -29.63
CA GLU A 722 -21.88 -24.57 -30.39
C GLU A 722 -21.02 -25.64 -31.13
N SER A 723 -19.92 -25.20 -31.74
CA SER A 723 -18.97 -26.13 -32.38
C SER A 723 -18.30 -27.06 -31.35
N TYR A 724 -17.90 -26.50 -30.19
CA TYR A 724 -17.34 -27.32 -29.12
C TYR A 724 -18.30 -28.37 -28.60
N ARG A 725 -19.57 -28.03 -28.45
CA ARG A 725 -20.59 -28.98 -28.00
C ARG A 725 -20.81 -30.15 -28.98
N GLU A 726 -20.63 -29.88 -30.26
CA GLU A 726 -20.79 -30.90 -31.30
C GLU A 726 -19.54 -31.77 -31.52
N THR A 727 -18.36 -31.14 -31.47
CA THR A 727 -17.09 -31.75 -31.86
C THR A 727 -16.16 -32.08 -30.71
N GLY A 728 -16.36 -31.49 -29.55
CA GLY A 728 -15.43 -31.53 -28.41
C GLY A 728 -14.13 -30.77 -28.63
N LYS A 729 -14.01 -30.03 -29.76
CA LYS A 729 -12.76 -29.34 -30.14
C LYS A 729 -12.98 -27.83 -30.21
N VAL A 730 -11.90 -27.10 -29.97
CA VAL A 730 -11.81 -25.64 -30.17
C VAL A 730 -10.59 -25.30 -31.01
N ASP A 731 -10.66 -24.19 -31.74
CA ASP A 731 -9.53 -23.59 -32.43
C ASP A 731 -9.12 -22.29 -31.75
N ILE A 732 -7.80 -22.06 -31.65
CA ILE A 732 -7.22 -20.92 -31.01
C ILE A 732 -6.70 -19.98 -32.10
N ASP A 733 -7.34 -18.82 -32.24
CA ASP A 733 -6.97 -17.80 -33.21
C ASP A 733 -6.00 -16.76 -32.65
N ASP A 734 -5.53 -15.85 -33.51
CA ASP A 734 -4.59 -14.80 -33.11
C ASP A 734 -5.21 -13.75 -32.16
N ASP A 735 -6.52 -13.56 -32.21
CA ASP A 735 -7.23 -12.69 -31.27
C ASP A 735 -7.31 -13.32 -29.86
N ASP A 736 -7.36 -14.66 -29.75
CA ASP A 736 -7.25 -15.36 -28.47
C ASP A 736 -5.85 -15.16 -27.86
N LEU A 737 -4.81 -15.28 -28.69
CA LEU A 737 -3.42 -15.08 -28.26
C LEU A 737 -3.16 -13.61 -27.87
N ARG A 738 -3.67 -12.67 -28.66
CA ARG A 738 -3.60 -11.26 -28.35
C ARG A 738 -4.35 -10.91 -27.06
N PHE A 739 -5.50 -11.52 -26.81
CA PHE A 739 -6.21 -11.34 -25.57
C PHE A 739 -5.37 -11.84 -24.37
N ALA A 740 -4.75 -13.02 -24.50
CA ALA A 740 -3.87 -13.59 -23.47
C ALA A 740 -2.68 -12.68 -23.17
N SER A 741 -2.02 -12.11 -24.19
CA SER A 741 -0.92 -11.18 -24.04
C SER A 741 -1.33 -9.91 -23.24
N ILE A 742 -2.48 -9.31 -23.58
CA ILE A 742 -2.98 -8.12 -22.86
C ILE A 742 -3.31 -8.46 -21.40
N ILE A 743 -3.89 -9.62 -21.14
CA ILE A 743 -4.17 -10.07 -19.76
C ILE A 743 -2.87 -10.29 -18.99
N TYR A 744 -1.87 -10.93 -19.61
CA TYR A 744 -0.55 -11.16 -19.00
C TYR A 744 0.11 -9.87 -18.57
N GLU A 745 0.23 -8.90 -19.49
CA GLU A 745 0.75 -7.57 -19.24
C GLU A 745 -0.01 -6.86 -18.11
N ALA A 746 -1.35 -6.89 -18.17
CA ALA A 746 -2.19 -6.23 -17.19
C ALA A 746 -2.05 -6.83 -15.78
N VAL A 747 -1.91 -8.15 -15.64
CA VAL A 747 -1.70 -8.80 -14.35
C VAL A 747 -0.37 -8.38 -13.74
N ILE A 748 0.72 -8.40 -14.53
CA ILE A 748 2.04 -7.96 -14.08
C ILE A 748 2.00 -6.48 -13.69
N TYR A 749 1.43 -5.62 -14.54
CA TYR A 749 1.32 -4.19 -14.29
C TYR A 749 0.65 -3.88 -12.95
N TRP A 750 -0.52 -4.48 -12.69
CA TRP A 750 -1.27 -4.20 -11.47
C TRP A 750 -0.68 -4.86 -10.22
N GLN A 751 -0.03 -6.01 -10.35
CA GLN A 751 0.73 -6.61 -9.25
C GLN A 751 1.93 -5.73 -8.90
N ASP A 752 2.67 -5.24 -9.89
CA ASP A 752 3.79 -4.33 -9.67
C ASP A 752 3.34 -2.99 -9.08
N TYR A 753 2.26 -2.41 -9.60
CA TYR A 753 1.66 -1.19 -9.08
C TYR A 753 1.36 -1.26 -7.56
N TYR A 754 0.76 -2.35 -7.11
CA TYR A 754 0.35 -2.51 -5.71
C TYR A 754 1.45 -3.06 -4.81
N PHE A 755 2.28 -3.95 -5.31
CA PHE A 755 3.17 -4.79 -4.51
C PHE A 755 4.66 -4.63 -4.84
N GLY A 756 5.00 -4.19 -6.03
CA GLY A 756 6.38 -4.18 -6.53
C GLY A 756 7.35 -3.43 -5.63
N ARG A 757 6.96 -2.24 -5.16
CA ARG A 757 7.77 -1.48 -4.20
C ARG A 757 7.92 -2.20 -2.86
N MET A 758 6.83 -2.76 -2.32
CA MET A 758 6.86 -3.47 -1.04
C MET A 758 7.78 -4.70 -1.10
N LEU A 759 7.76 -5.42 -2.23
CA LEU A 759 8.66 -6.54 -2.49
C LEU A 759 10.11 -6.09 -2.55
N ALA A 760 10.42 -5.08 -3.36
CA ALA A 760 11.78 -4.54 -3.50
C ALA A 760 12.34 -4.02 -2.17
N ASP A 761 11.54 -3.27 -1.38
CA ASP A 761 11.94 -2.75 -0.07
C ASP A 761 12.13 -3.88 0.95
N SER A 762 11.30 -4.91 0.90
CA SER A 762 11.41 -6.06 1.81
C SER A 762 12.67 -6.88 1.55
N TRP A 763 13.03 -7.12 0.30
CA TRP A 763 14.25 -7.86 -0.06
C TRP A 763 15.51 -7.09 0.29
N ARG A 764 15.53 -5.78 0.02
CA ARG A 764 16.64 -4.92 0.44
C ARG A 764 16.85 -4.94 1.96
N ASN A 765 15.76 -4.92 2.73
CA ASN A 765 15.83 -5.03 4.18
C ASN A 765 16.35 -6.42 4.62
N ALA A 766 15.95 -7.48 3.95
CA ALA A 766 16.44 -8.83 4.20
C ALA A 766 17.92 -8.98 3.86
N GLU A 767 18.39 -8.45 2.74
CA GLU A 767 19.82 -8.42 2.37
C GLU A 767 20.65 -7.62 3.37
N ASN A 768 20.14 -6.47 3.84
CA ASN A 768 20.77 -5.68 4.89
C ASN A 768 20.74 -6.38 6.27
N GLU A 769 19.82 -7.30 6.50
CA GLU A 769 19.78 -8.15 7.72
C GLU A 769 20.71 -9.35 7.63
N VAL A 770 20.96 -9.87 6.44
CA VAL A 770 21.89 -11.00 6.18
C VAL A 770 23.35 -10.52 6.12
N GLN A 771 23.64 -9.29 5.71
CA GLN A 771 24.93 -8.71 6.05
C GLN A 771 25.02 -8.66 7.58
N PRO A 772 26.05 -9.29 8.20
CA PRO A 772 26.19 -9.21 9.63
C PRO A 772 26.18 -7.71 9.93
N ARG A 773 25.04 -7.21 10.43
CA ARG A 773 25.07 -5.93 11.10
C ARG A 773 26.27 -6.07 12.01
N LYS A 774 27.30 -5.23 11.83
CA LYS A 774 28.23 -4.89 12.92
C LYS A 774 27.28 -4.34 14.02
N ARG A 775 26.60 -5.25 14.67
CA ARG A 775 25.96 -4.97 15.93
C ARG A 775 27.13 -4.61 16.83
N ASN A 776 27.47 -3.33 16.87
CA ASN A 776 27.85 -2.74 18.11
C ASN A 776 26.66 -2.96 19.03
N SER A 777 26.47 -4.23 19.44
CA SER A 777 25.39 -4.54 20.34
C SER A 777 25.65 -3.66 21.54
N LYS A 778 24.62 -3.01 22.07
CA LYS A 778 24.70 -2.27 23.32
C LYS A 778 25.46 -3.08 24.38
N ALA A 779 25.36 -4.41 24.31
CA ALA A 779 26.11 -5.34 25.14
C ALA A 779 27.62 -5.36 24.86
N ALA A 780 28.08 -5.19 23.62
CA ALA A 780 29.49 -5.10 23.29
C ALA A 780 30.07 -3.72 23.66
N GLN A 781 29.30 -2.65 23.47
CA GLN A 781 29.65 -1.31 23.94
C GLN A 781 29.72 -1.27 25.47
N ASP A 782 28.73 -1.79 26.16
CA ASP A 782 28.67 -1.89 27.61
C ASP A 782 29.86 -2.65 28.18
N TYR A 783 30.23 -3.77 27.54
CA TYR A 783 31.41 -4.53 27.90
C TYR A 783 32.71 -3.77 27.64
N GLY A 784 32.80 -3.05 26.55
CA GLY A 784 33.96 -2.18 26.21
C GLY A 784 34.21 -1.09 27.24
N CYS A 785 33.16 -0.49 27.77
CA CYS A 785 33.25 0.61 28.76
C CYS A 785 33.73 0.18 30.14
N LEU A 786 33.74 -1.12 30.48
CA LEU A 786 34.18 -1.61 31.77
C LEU A 786 35.71 -1.71 31.82
N PRO A 787 36.35 -1.53 32.99
CA PRO A 787 37.79 -1.79 33.18
C PRO A 787 38.11 -3.28 33.05
N GLN A 788 39.41 -3.64 32.98
CA GLN A 788 39.86 -5.03 32.88
C GLN A 788 39.36 -5.90 34.05
N GLU A 789 39.36 -5.35 35.23
CA GLU A 789 38.81 -5.99 36.45
C GLU A 789 37.69 -5.11 37.01
N PHE A 790 36.60 -5.74 37.41
CA PHE A 790 35.42 -5.04 37.92
C PHE A 790 34.56 -5.97 38.83
N ASP A 791 33.78 -5.33 39.66
CA ASP A 791 32.73 -5.98 40.48
C ASP A 791 31.33 -5.53 40.04
N VAL A 792 30.32 -6.00 40.72
CA VAL A 792 28.91 -5.66 40.38
C VAL A 792 28.63 -4.17 40.57
N GLN A 793 29.26 -3.55 41.59
CA GLN A 793 29.08 -2.12 41.84
C GLN A 793 29.63 -1.29 40.68
N LYS A 794 30.81 -1.66 40.18
CA LYS A 794 31.43 -0.98 39.03
C LYS A 794 30.59 -1.10 37.77
N VAL A 795 29.93 -2.24 37.55
CA VAL A 795 28.98 -2.42 36.43
C VAL A 795 27.77 -1.50 36.59
N GLN A 796 27.24 -1.34 37.81
CA GLN A 796 26.15 -0.40 38.07
C GLN A 796 26.57 1.04 37.79
N ASP A 797 27.73 1.45 38.31
CA ASP A 797 28.22 2.84 38.20
C ASP A 797 28.54 3.25 36.76
N VAL A 798 29.21 2.35 35.99
CA VAL A 798 29.65 2.65 34.62
C VAL A 798 28.50 2.56 33.63
N LEU A 799 27.57 1.60 33.80
CA LEU A 799 26.49 1.34 32.86
C LEU A 799 25.16 1.97 33.30
N GLY A 800 25.06 2.57 34.48
CA GLY A 800 23.83 3.13 35.00
C GLY A 800 22.71 2.09 35.22
N LEU A 801 23.07 0.85 35.62
CA LEU A 801 22.13 -0.25 35.77
C LEU A 801 21.72 -0.44 37.22
N ASP A 802 20.48 -0.94 37.44
CA ASP A 802 20.09 -1.44 38.73
C ASP A 802 20.83 -2.75 39.08
N LEU A 803 20.86 -3.10 40.37
CA LEU A 803 21.61 -4.25 40.88
C LEU A 803 21.19 -5.59 40.23
N ILE A 804 19.89 -5.76 39.96
CA ILE A 804 19.35 -7.02 39.38
C ILE A 804 19.83 -7.13 37.93
N THR A 805 19.68 -6.06 37.16
CA THR A 805 20.11 -6.02 35.76
C THR A 805 21.62 -6.16 35.63
N ALA A 806 22.41 -5.52 36.48
CA ALA A 806 23.87 -5.65 36.50
C ALA A 806 24.30 -7.12 36.77
N ARG A 807 23.71 -7.79 37.74
CA ARG A 807 23.97 -9.23 38.04
C ARG A 807 23.58 -10.14 36.84
N GLN A 808 22.44 -9.89 36.23
CA GLN A 808 22.03 -10.67 35.04
C GLN A 808 23.01 -10.48 33.90
N ARG A 809 23.54 -9.27 33.70
CA ARG A 809 24.51 -8.96 32.66
C ARG A 809 25.84 -9.69 32.94
N ILE A 810 26.32 -9.65 34.15
CA ILE A 810 27.53 -10.39 34.60
C ILE A 810 27.34 -11.88 34.37
N THR A 811 26.22 -12.46 34.80
CA THR A 811 25.93 -13.91 34.59
C THR A 811 25.95 -14.29 33.11
N ARG A 812 25.36 -13.47 32.24
CA ARG A 812 25.37 -13.73 30.80
C ARG A 812 26.80 -13.68 30.23
N TRP A 813 27.59 -12.70 30.60
CA TRP A 813 29.00 -12.61 30.19
C TRP A 813 29.85 -13.75 30.71
N GLN A 814 29.56 -14.24 31.92
CA GLN A 814 30.26 -15.37 32.52
C GLN A 814 29.89 -16.68 31.82
N VAL A 815 28.61 -16.92 31.53
CA VAL A 815 28.13 -18.08 30.77
C VAL A 815 28.69 -18.08 29.35
N ALA A 816 28.80 -16.90 28.74
CA ALA A 816 29.39 -16.74 27.39
C ALA A 816 30.92 -16.82 27.37
N GLY A 817 31.58 -16.98 28.54
CA GLY A 817 33.05 -17.09 28.64
C GLY A 817 33.81 -15.77 28.45
N TYR A 818 33.12 -14.64 28.43
CA TYR A 818 33.74 -13.31 28.22
C TYR A 818 34.43 -12.77 29.48
N ILE A 819 33.99 -13.22 30.64
CA ILE A 819 34.57 -12.85 31.93
C ILE A 819 34.82 -14.08 32.79
N LYS A 820 35.82 -13.98 33.69
CA LYS A 820 36.15 -15.01 34.67
C LYS A 820 36.07 -14.40 36.06
N ASN A 821 35.45 -15.14 37.00
CA ASN A 821 35.41 -14.75 38.42
C ASN A 821 36.78 -15.02 39.05
N LEU A 822 37.41 -13.98 39.55
CA LEU A 822 38.70 -14.07 40.23
C LEU A 822 38.57 -14.43 41.73
N THR A 823 37.42 -14.14 42.32
CA THR A 823 37.22 -14.33 43.78
C THR A 823 35.92 -15.10 44.05
N PRO A 824 35.82 -16.39 43.65
CA PRO A 824 34.57 -17.15 43.71
C PRO A 824 33.96 -17.28 45.13
N ASN A 825 34.79 -17.14 46.16
CA ASN A 825 34.38 -17.25 47.58
C ASN A 825 34.29 -15.92 48.33
N LYS A 826 34.47 -14.77 47.65
CA LYS A 826 34.38 -13.45 48.28
C LYS A 826 33.14 -12.67 47.78
N ARG A 827 32.62 -11.82 48.67
CA ARG A 827 31.55 -10.85 48.32
C ARG A 827 32.01 -9.45 48.68
N PRO A 828 31.97 -8.48 47.74
CA PRO A 828 31.59 -8.66 46.30
C PRO A 828 32.61 -9.50 45.55
N ALA A 829 32.11 -10.26 44.55
CA ALA A 829 32.95 -11.01 43.62
C ALA A 829 33.59 -10.06 42.61
N VAL A 830 34.88 -10.27 42.28
CA VAL A 830 35.61 -9.53 41.28
C VAL A 830 35.76 -10.38 40.03
N TYR A 831 35.51 -9.78 38.88
CA TYR A 831 35.56 -10.43 37.56
C TYR A 831 36.64 -9.80 36.73
N THR A 832 37.29 -10.60 35.88
CA THR A 832 38.25 -10.07 34.86
C THR A 832 37.76 -10.40 33.47
N LYS A 833 38.03 -9.50 32.53
CA LYS A 833 37.79 -9.73 31.10
C LYS A 833 38.71 -10.82 30.58
N VAL A 834 38.15 -11.80 29.87
CA VAL A 834 38.88 -12.87 29.19
C VAL A 834 39.19 -12.47 27.75
N VAL A 835 38.33 -11.70 27.15
CA VAL A 835 38.48 -11.16 25.79
C VAL A 835 38.50 -9.62 25.83
N THR A 836 39.34 -9.00 25.02
CA THR A 836 39.44 -7.52 24.96
C THR A 836 38.22 -6.86 24.33
N GLN A 837 37.55 -7.56 23.39
CA GLN A 837 36.32 -7.13 22.75
C GLN A 837 35.42 -8.34 22.51
N ILE A 838 34.13 -8.18 22.75
CA ILE A 838 33.14 -9.15 22.32
C ILE A 838 32.99 -8.99 20.81
N MET A 839 33.43 -9.98 20.02
CA MET A 839 33.05 -10.10 18.62
C MET A 839 31.65 -10.69 18.58
N VAL A 840 30.72 -9.91 18.05
CA VAL A 840 29.31 -10.30 17.85
C VAL A 840 29.13 -10.69 16.39
#